data_463b95a0d301d036b1f8d61905bb8b7f
#
_entry.id   463b95a0d301d036b1f8d61905bb8b7f
#
_cell.length_a   1.000
_cell.length_b   1.000
_cell.length_c   1.000
_cell.angle_alpha   90.00
_cell.angle_beta   90.00
_cell.angle_gamma   90.00
#
_symmetry.space_group_name_H-M   'P 1'
#
loop_
_entity.id
_entity.type
_entity.pdbx_description
1 polymer ?
#
loop_
_entity_poly.entity_id
_entity_poly.type
_entity_poly.pdbx_seq_one_letter_code
_entity_poly.pdbx_strand_id
1 'polypeptide(L)'
;MPPAAPRAVPPFARLLLPLCLTAACIEAFAATGVMEPAAQLKSSTHLTPAGRTVSPGPTFFEADRIQGHDQRELIADGNVMMHNARERLQADSIRYDTSSDLAEANGNVVFMRDQDRIQGSSLKLKLAARLGEMQDVRFRLQGQDAKTVHGEAASLIFAGPDVYRMKDSSYTTCAPDNPDWQLMMDDLQLDFVHSLGSARNVKVRFLDTPILYTPWIDFALDDQRKNGFLSSTYGASDARGLELMMPWYWNIAPNRDATITPRLMTKRGLQIGGEFRYLEPKYSGELEGEYLPNDQVAGSNRHRVRFSHRQTFDANWFGSMEYQNVSDDSYFSNLSSQAKLTSQVNLVRQANLRYNGGWWQASGLVQSFQTLQDPSAALVVEPYSRLPQLTLTASRDINWGNKGVDQAAIAPGMRFDFSSDLVYFDHPGDSRVQGARAHANSSFSFPIQTPYSVVTPRLGWYLSHYALDDSTLNLPDSLGNTGFADTTRSLPMFSLDSSLMLERDWQLLGKNYTQTLEPRAYYVYIPYKDQSQIPVFDSSSRDLSLDQLFGENQFIGVDRINDANQLTLAVTSRVLDSDSGAERFQVTLGQRYYFTDQQVTLSGPAKSANSTELLALASGQINARLRLNAGIQFDTGERELTKANLGGAWRYGPGRLVNADYRYTRDSLDQIDVSFQWPLAPKWFGLGRLNYSIRDASLVEGLIGFEYNPGCWSLRGVMQQLATTEATNTSAFFLQLELRGLTKLGPNPLDVLKRSITGYAQSSEIPE
;
A
#
# COMPACT_ATOMS: atom_id res chain seq x y z
N MET A 1 36.39 -30.69 -30.68
CA MET A 1 35.14 -30.64 -29.87
C MET A 1 34.29 -29.58 -30.47
N PRO A 2 33.11 -29.86 -31.03
CA PRO A 2 32.22 -28.84 -31.56
C PRO A 2 31.51 -28.14 -30.41
N PRO A 3 31.15 -26.85 -30.52
CA PRO A 3 30.43 -26.12 -29.50
C PRO A 3 29.01 -26.70 -29.34
N ALA A 4 28.57 -26.80 -28.10
CA ALA A 4 27.26 -27.29 -27.73
C ALA A 4 26.17 -26.39 -28.31
N ALA A 5 25.16 -26.97 -28.93
CA ALA A 5 23.95 -26.28 -29.42
C ALA A 5 23.24 -25.57 -28.26
N PRO A 6 22.67 -24.37 -28.48
CA PRO A 6 21.89 -23.69 -27.46
C PRO A 6 20.64 -24.53 -27.14
N ARG A 7 20.45 -24.83 -25.86
CA ARG A 7 19.23 -25.46 -25.35
C ARG A 7 18.02 -24.59 -25.70
N ALA A 8 17.04 -25.19 -26.36
CA ALA A 8 15.77 -24.55 -26.65
C ALA A 8 15.13 -24.05 -25.34
N VAL A 9 14.84 -22.75 -25.28
CA VAL A 9 14.10 -22.13 -24.17
C VAL A 9 12.70 -22.72 -24.17
N PRO A 10 12.20 -23.28 -23.05
CA PRO A 10 10.85 -23.82 -23.00
C PRO A 10 9.81 -22.73 -23.28
N PRO A 11 8.69 -23.05 -23.94
CA PRO A 11 7.68 -22.09 -24.38
C PRO A 11 7.07 -21.26 -23.23
N PHE A 12 7.28 -21.66 -22.01
CA PHE A 12 6.83 -21.03 -20.76
C PHE A 12 7.37 -19.60 -20.55
N ALA A 13 8.63 -19.35 -20.88
CA ALA A 13 9.25 -18.02 -20.75
C ALA A 13 8.66 -16.99 -21.72
N ARG A 14 8.09 -17.45 -22.83
CA ARG A 14 7.45 -16.57 -23.83
C ARG A 14 6.03 -16.14 -23.45
N LEU A 15 5.34 -16.91 -22.57
CA LEU A 15 3.99 -16.59 -22.10
C LEU A 15 3.95 -15.76 -20.81
N LEU A 16 4.98 -15.86 -19.96
CA LEU A 16 5.06 -15.06 -18.73
C LEU A 16 5.44 -13.59 -18.98
N LEU A 17 6.15 -13.32 -20.08
CA LEU A 17 6.52 -11.93 -20.44
C LEU A 17 5.31 -11.02 -20.70
N PRO A 18 4.28 -11.40 -21.45
CA PRO A 18 3.08 -10.58 -21.58
C PRO A 18 2.31 -10.44 -20.27
N LEU A 19 2.32 -11.44 -19.37
CA LEU A 19 1.62 -11.36 -18.09
C LEU A 19 2.26 -10.35 -17.12
N CYS A 20 3.59 -10.25 -17.11
CA CYS A 20 4.28 -9.25 -16.29
C CYS A 20 4.09 -7.82 -16.85
N LEU A 21 4.07 -7.67 -18.18
CA LEU A 21 3.77 -6.38 -18.82
C LEU A 21 2.31 -5.97 -18.64
N THR A 22 1.36 -6.92 -18.69
CA THR A 22 -0.06 -6.61 -18.46
C THR A 22 -0.37 -6.29 -17.02
N ALA A 23 0.28 -6.94 -16.03
CA ALA A 23 0.12 -6.59 -14.63
C ALA A 23 0.68 -5.18 -14.31
N ALA A 24 1.82 -4.82 -14.89
CA ALA A 24 2.39 -3.47 -14.73
C ALA A 24 1.56 -2.40 -15.46
N CYS A 25 0.97 -2.72 -16.62
CA CYS A 25 0.09 -1.79 -17.35
C CYS A 25 -1.32 -1.70 -16.73
N ILE A 26 -1.84 -2.77 -16.12
CA ILE A 26 -3.14 -2.73 -15.42
C ILE A 26 -3.03 -1.90 -14.14
N GLU A 27 -1.91 -1.94 -13.40
CA GLU A 27 -1.69 -1.03 -12.28
C GLU A 27 -1.54 0.44 -12.74
N ALA A 28 -1.02 0.70 -13.95
CA ALA A 28 -0.93 2.05 -14.50
C ALA A 28 -2.29 2.59 -15.00
N PHE A 29 -3.24 1.73 -15.38
CA PHE A 29 -4.58 2.14 -15.82
C PHE A 29 -5.68 1.97 -14.75
N ALA A 30 -5.50 1.08 -13.77
CA ALA A 30 -6.38 0.97 -12.60
C ALA A 30 -6.09 2.01 -11.50
N ALA A 31 -5.07 2.86 -11.69
CA ALA A 31 -4.84 4.04 -10.87
C ALA A 31 -5.79 5.21 -11.23
N THR A 32 -7.01 4.91 -11.71
CA THR A 32 -8.10 5.85 -11.67
C THR A 32 -8.66 5.87 -10.24
N GLY A 33 -8.08 6.76 -9.40
CA GLY A 33 -8.85 7.38 -8.33
C GLY A 33 -9.13 6.55 -7.09
N VAL A 34 -8.25 5.68 -6.64
CA VAL A 34 -8.02 5.60 -5.20
C VAL A 34 -6.87 6.58 -4.95
N MET A 35 -7.20 7.83 -4.66
CA MET A 35 -6.32 8.65 -3.84
C MET A 35 -5.98 7.75 -2.66
N GLU A 36 -4.72 7.27 -2.57
CA GLU A 36 -4.14 7.03 -1.25
C GLU A 36 -4.58 8.24 -0.43
N PRO A 37 -5.18 8.05 0.75
CA PRO A 37 -5.53 9.20 1.55
C PRO A 37 -4.27 10.04 1.59
N ALA A 38 -4.35 11.22 0.98
CA ALA A 38 -3.30 12.23 1.03
C ALA A 38 -2.86 12.19 2.47
N ALA A 39 -1.56 12.04 2.75
CA ALA A 39 -1.04 11.92 4.09
C ALA A 39 -1.79 12.99 4.87
N GLN A 40 -2.82 12.57 5.58
CA GLN A 40 -3.59 13.50 6.37
C GLN A 40 -2.55 13.98 7.35
N LEU A 41 -2.11 15.22 7.19
CA LEU A 41 -1.53 15.96 8.26
C LEU A 41 -2.48 15.72 9.42
N LYS A 42 -2.11 14.79 10.31
CA LYS A 42 -2.83 14.63 11.57
C LYS A 42 -2.70 16.02 12.17
N SER A 43 -3.78 16.78 12.09
CA SER A 43 -3.84 18.03 12.82
C SER A 43 -3.58 17.62 14.26
N SER A 44 -2.41 17.98 14.78
CA SER A 44 -2.13 17.86 16.20
C SER A 44 -3.34 18.45 16.89
N THR A 45 -3.94 17.72 17.80
CA THR A 45 -4.97 18.24 18.70
C THR A 45 -4.49 19.46 19.49
N HIS A 46 -3.20 19.81 19.40
CA HIS A 46 -2.54 21.00 19.96
C HIS A 46 -2.57 22.24 19.04
N LEU A 47 -3.24 22.22 17.89
CA LEU A 47 -3.65 23.44 17.18
C LEU A 47 -4.90 24.10 17.78
N THR A 48 -5.50 23.54 18.81
CA THR A 48 -6.30 24.33 19.73
C THR A 48 -5.36 25.34 20.41
N PRO A 49 -5.68 26.67 20.39
CA PRO A 49 -4.87 27.68 21.05
C PRO A 49 -4.55 27.20 22.46
N ALA A 50 -3.28 27.22 22.79
CA ALA A 50 -2.77 26.90 24.13
C ALA A 50 -3.68 27.56 25.17
N GLY A 51 -4.23 26.69 25.99
CA GLY A 51 -5.32 26.90 26.89
C GLY A 51 -5.61 28.31 27.32
N ARG A 52 -6.87 28.63 27.34
CA ARG A 52 -7.35 29.48 28.44
C ARG A 52 -6.66 29.01 29.69
N THR A 53 -5.78 29.86 30.25
CA THR A 53 -5.37 29.80 31.64
C THR A 53 -6.66 29.89 32.46
N VAL A 54 -7.24 28.73 32.73
CA VAL A 54 -8.31 28.64 33.70
C VAL A 54 -7.59 28.97 35.02
N SER A 55 -7.84 30.14 35.52
CA SER A 55 -7.40 30.51 36.88
C SER A 55 -7.76 29.32 37.80
N PRO A 56 -6.82 28.76 38.54
CA PRO A 56 -7.14 27.73 39.50
C PRO A 56 -8.22 28.31 40.39
N GLY A 57 -9.40 27.73 40.40
CA GLY A 57 -10.50 28.14 41.29
C GLY A 57 -10.08 28.08 42.75
N PRO A 58 -10.95 28.44 43.67
CA PRO A 58 -10.63 28.40 45.10
C PRO A 58 -10.14 26.97 45.47
N THR A 59 -9.13 26.91 46.31
CA THR A 59 -8.61 25.65 46.87
C THR A 59 -9.35 25.37 48.18
N PHE A 60 -9.90 24.18 48.26
CA PHE A 60 -10.65 23.68 49.43
C PHE A 60 -9.78 22.73 50.24
N PHE A 61 -9.89 22.80 51.56
CA PHE A 61 -9.23 21.92 52.51
C PHE A 61 -10.27 21.18 53.32
N GLU A 62 -10.11 19.87 53.45
CA GLU A 62 -10.89 19.00 54.32
C GLU A 62 -9.92 18.15 55.16
N ALA A 63 -10.11 18.05 56.45
CA ALA A 63 -9.30 17.26 57.39
C ALA A 63 -10.06 16.96 58.67
N ASP A 64 -9.61 15.95 59.45
CA ASP A 64 -10.18 15.64 60.77
C ASP A 64 -9.90 16.79 61.75
N ARG A 65 -8.77 17.49 61.60
CA ARG A 65 -8.40 18.68 62.39
C ARG A 65 -7.72 19.74 61.52
N ILE A 66 -8.18 20.98 61.61
CA ILE A 66 -7.57 22.12 60.92
C ILE A 66 -7.25 23.20 61.98
N GLN A 67 -5.99 23.67 61.98
CA GLN A 67 -5.52 24.74 62.89
C GLN A 67 -4.90 25.82 62.01
N GLY A 68 -5.33 27.07 62.24
CA GLY A 68 -4.70 28.29 61.65
C GLY A 68 -3.82 28.98 62.68
N HIS A 69 -2.60 29.34 62.31
CA HIS A 69 -1.67 30.13 63.14
C HIS A 69 -1.34 31.48 62.51
N ASP A 70 -1.59 32.55 63.21
CA ASP A 70 -1.23 33.94 62.83
C ASP A 70 -1.66 34.38 61.41
N GLN A 71 -2.72 33.79 60.85
CA GLN A 71 -3.19 34.03 59.49
C GLN A 71 -2.14 33.71 58.38
N ARG A 72 -1.03 33.06 58.74
CA ARG A 72 0.08 32.74 57.83
C ARG A 72 0.24 31.25 57.61
N GLU A 73 -0.12 30.46 58.57
CA GLU A 73 0.08 29.02 58.54
C GLU A 73 -1.24 28.28 58.76
N LEU A 74 -1.47 27.29 57.93
CA LEU A 74 -2.58 26.31 58.06
C LEU A 74 -1.96 24.94 58.29
N ILE A 75 -2.33 24.28 59.37
CA ILE A 75 -1.95 22.90 59.66
C ILE A 75 -3.22 22.07 59.65
N ALA A 76 -3.23 21.04 58.85
CA ALA A 76 -4.32 20.09 58.72
C ALA A 76 -3.80 18.67 59.00
N ASP A 77 -4.43 17.97 59.92
CA ASP A 77 -4.05 16.63 60.35
C ASP A 77 -5.25 15.66 60.26
N GLY A 78 -4.95 14.43 59.88
CA GLY A 78 -5.91 13.32 59.71
C GLY A 78 -6.72 13.41 58.42
N ASN A 79 -6.53 12.42 57.53
CA ASN A 79 -7.25 12.28 56.25
C ASN A 79 -7.35 13.59 55.45
N VAL A 80 -6.25 14.35 55.39
CA VAL A 80 -6.26 15.67 54.78
C VAL A 80 -6.47 15.58 53.28
N MET A 81 -7.40 16.34 52.74
CA MET A 81 -7.65 16.52 51.32
C MET A 81 -7.62 18.00 50.95
N MET A 82 -6.71 18.37 50.06
CA MET A 82 -6.66 19.67 49.42
C MET A 82 -7.02 19.52 47.96
N HIS A 83 -8.00 20.24 47.45
CA HIS A 83 -8.43 20.09 46.06
C HIS A 83 -8.88 21.41 45.44
N ASN A 84 -8.72 21.49 44.12
CA ASN A 84 -9.31 22.50 43.27
C ASN A 84 -10.04 21.84 42.09
N ALA A 85 -10.43 22.60 41.07
CA ALA A 85 -11.19 22.08 39.92
C ALA A 85 -10.48 20.96 39.12
N ARG A 86 -9.14 20.86 39.21
CA ARG A 86 -8.34 19.91 38.39
C ARG A 86 -7.43 18.98 39.19
N GLU A 87 -7.08 19.40 40.43
CA GLU A 87 -6.05 18.74 41.21
C GLU A 87 -6.57 18.37 42.59
N ARG A 88 -6.11 17.23 43.07
CA ARG A 88 -6.40 16.74 44.42
C ARG A 88 -5.10 16.24 45.05
N LEU A 89 -4.80 16.74 46.24
CA LEU A 89 -3.71 16.27 47.08
C LEU A 89 -4.29 15.69 48.35
N GLN A 90 -3.94 14.45 48.67
CA GLN A 90 -4.29 13.75 49.88
C GLN A 90 -3.04 13.42 50.67
N ALA A 91 -3.07 13.51 52.02
CA ALA A 91 -1.97 13.14 52.88
C ALA A 91 -2.48 12.89 54.31
N ASP A 92 -1.65 12.32 55.17
CA ASP A 92 -1.96 12.21 56.59
C ASP A 92 -1.88 13.56 57.28
N SER A 93 -0.96 14.43 56.89
CA SER A 93 -0.87 15.82 57.36
C SER A 93 -0.43 16.77 56.25
N ILE A 94 -0.97 17.99 56.23
CA ILE A 94 -0.56 19.05 55.31
C ILE A 94 -0.34 20.35 56.11
N ARG A 95 0.82 20.94 55.95
CA ARG A 95 1.18 22.26 56.45
C ARG A 95 1.32 23.23 55.28
N TYR A 96 0.57 24.30 55.27
CA TYR A 96 0.59 25.30 54.21
C TYR A 96 0.95 26.67 54.81
N ASP A 97 2.09 27.20 54.34
CA ASP A 97 2.54 28.56 54.67
C ASP A 97 2.12 29.53 53.56
N THR A 98 1.18 30.39 53.84
CA THR A 98 0.63 31.35 52.90
C THR A 98 1.65 32.44 52.50
N SER A 99 2.66 32.72 53.34
CA SER A 99 3.66 33.75 53.06
C SER A 99 4.74 33.30 52.07
N SER A 100 5.11 32.03 52.10
CA SER A 100 6.08 31.41 51.21
C SER A 100 5.40 30.61 50.09
N ASP A 101 4.07 30.50 50.11
CA ASP A 101 3.25 29.69 49.23
C ASP A 101 3.69 28.19 49.22
N LEU A 102 4.18 27.71 50.35
CA LEU A 102 4.75 26.36 50.48
C LEU A 102 3.76 25.41 51.16
N ALA A 103 3.39 24.37 50.46
CA ALA A 103 2.66 23.22 50.99
C ALA A 103 3.63 22.06 51.28
N GLU A 104 3.63 21.56 52.52
CA GLU A 104 4.36 20.38 52.95
C GLU A 104 3.35 19.30 53.34
N ALA A 105 3.30 18.23 52.60
CA ALA A 105 2.42 17.07 52.87
C ALA A 105 3.28 15.88 53.26
N ASN A 106 2.85 15.17 54.32
CA ASN A 106 3.56 14.02 54.86
C ASN A 106 2.60 12.87 55.11
N GLY A 107 3.11 11.64 54.87
CA GLY A 107 2.38 10.40 55.10
C GLY A 107 1.32 10.13 54.02
N ASN A 108 1.42 8.99 53.35
CA ASN A 108 0.47 8.52 52.32
C ASN A 108 0.07 9.60 51.32
N VAL A 109 1.05 10.37 50.82
CA VAL A 109 0.79 11.49 49.92
C VAL A 109 0.30 10.97 48.58
N VAL A 110 -0.88 11.42 48.12
CA VAL A 110 -1.44 11.09 46.80
C VAL A 110 -1.79 12.38 46.07
N PHE A 111 -1.11 12.61 44.98
CA PHE A 111 -1.40 13.74 44.08
C PHE A 111 -2.13 13.20 42.84
N MET A 112 -3.27 13.76 42.51
CA MET A 112 -4.08 13.39 41.33
C MET A 112 -4.33 14.63 40.48
N ARG A 113 -4.16 14.46 39.15
CA ARG A 113 -4.47 15.49 38.14
C ARG A 113 -5.13 14.79 36.96
N ASP A 114 -6.37 15.13 36.70
CA ASP A 114 -7.18 14.43 35.67
C ASP A 114 -7.24 12.90 35.93
N GLN A 115 -6.59 12.08 35.10
CA GLN A 115 -6.48 10.63 35.27
C GLN A 115 -5.11 10.19 35.83
N ASP A 116 -4.18 11.12 35.97
CA ASP A 116 -2.84 10.85 36.49
C ASP A 116 -2.88 10.73 38.03
N ARG A 117 -2.16 9.76 38.56
CA ARG A 117 -2.01 9.52 39.99
C ARG A 117 -0.55 9.33 40.34
N ILE A 118 -0.06 10.15 41.27
CA ILE A 118 1.31 10.11 41.79
C ILE A 118 1.21 9.93 43.31
N GLN A 119 1.92 8.97 43.86
CA GLN A 119 1.95 8.65 45.28
C GLN A 119 3.38 8.80 45.80
N GLY A 120 3.54 9.17 47.07
CA GLY A 120 4.85 9.24 47.69
C GLY A 120 4.77 9.33 49.19
N SER A 121 5.92 9.36 49.87
CA SER A 121 6.02 9.47 51.34
C SER A 121 5.91 10.89 51.84
N SER A 122 6.43 11.88 51.08
CA SER A 122 6.36 13.31 51.40
C SER A 122 6.36 14.15 50.13
N LEU A 123 5.74 15.32 50.20
CA LEU A 123 5.73 16.36 49.15
C LEU A 123 5.99 17.73 49.75
N LYS A 124 6.95 18.48 49.18
CA LYS A 124 7.14 19.90 49.41
C LYS A 124 6.92 20.64 48.10
N LEU A 125 5.90 21.48 48.01
CA LEU A 125 5.51 22.14 46.77
C LEU A 125 5.13 23.62 46.99
N LYS A 126 5.78 24.52 46.27
CA LYS A 126 5.30 25.90 46.09
C LYS A 126 4.19 25.89 45.04
N LEU A 127 2.97 26.14 45.46
CA LEU A 127 1.78 25.90 44.64
C LEU A 127 1.72 26.78 43.40
N ALA A 128 1.98 28.10 43.53
CA ALA A 128 1.93 29.01 42.40
C ALA A 128 3.11 28.80 41.40
N ALA A 129 4.32 28.64 41.94
CA ALA A 129 5.53 28.47 41.15
C ALA A 129 5.70 27.05 40.57
N ARG A 130 4.98 26.07 41.09
CA ARG A 130 5.13 24.67 40.75
C ARG A 130 6.56 24.16 40.93
N LEU A 131 7.20 24.59 42.01
CA LEU A 131 8.55 24.17 42.36
C LEU A 131 8.52 23.33 43.63
N GLY A 132 9.10 22.14 43.60
CA GLY A 132 9.03 21.25 44.76
C GLY A 132 9.65 19.90 44.54
N GLU A 133 9.51 19.02 45.53
CA GLU A 133 10.06 17.68 45.49
C GLU A 133 9.12 16.70 46.21
N MET A 134 8.98 15.51 45.70
CA MET A 134 8.26 14.38 46.25
C MET A 134 9.20 13.20 46.39
N GLN A 135 9.14 12.46 47.50
CA GLN A 135 10.00 11.33 47.79
C GLN A 135 9.25 9.99 47.67
N ASP A 136 9.99 8.91 47.37
CA ASP A 136 9.48 7.53 47.27
C ASP A 136 8.29 7.42 46.34
N VAL A 137 8.47 7.93 45.12
CA VAL A 137 7.38 8.16 44.17
C VAL A 137 6.95 6.86 43.45
N ARG A 138 5.65 6.64 43.41
CA ARG A 138 4.99 5.68 42.51
C ARG A 138 4.01 6.46 41.63
N PHE A 139 4.07 6.28 40.32
CA PHE A 139 3.18 6.99 39.42
C PHE A 139 2.42 6.06 38.49
N ARG A 140 1.19 6.49 38.20
CA ARG A 140 0.34 5.94 37.15
C ARG A 140 -0.13 7.11 36.29
N LEU A 141 0.35 7.16 35.05
CA LEU A 141 0.05 8.24 34.11
C LEU A 141 -0.75 7.69 32.93
N GLN A 142 -1.68 8.48 32.45
CA GLN A 142 -2.42 8.15 31.23
C GLN A 142 -1.60 8.61 30.02
N GLY A 143 -1.02 7.68 29.31
CA GLY A 143 -0.29 7.95 28.06
C GLY A 143 -1.20 8.25 26.88
N GLN A 144 -0.62 8.65 25.78
CA GLN A 144 -1.32 8.73 24.49
C GLN A 144 -1.87 7.34 24.12
N ASP A 145 -2.93 7.26 23.33
CA ASP A 145 -3.63 6.02 22.96
C ASP A 145 -4.32 5.28 24.13
N ALA A 146 -4.73 6.00 25.18
CA ALA A 146 -5.41 5.42 26.35
C ALA A 146 -4.61 4.31 27.08
N LYS A 147 -3.29 4.23 26.86
CA LYS A 147 -2.41 3.28 27.57
C LYS A 147 -1.96 3.86 28.91
N THR A 148 -2.11 3.06 29.94
CA THR A 148 -1.62 3.42 31.26
C THR A 148 -0.13 3.11 31.40
N VAL A 149 0.64 4.07 31.88
CA VAL A 149 2.06 3.96 32.20
C VAL A 149 2.23 3.85 33.70
N HIS A 150 3.11 2.98 34.14
CA HIS A 150 3.45 2.79 35.54
C HIS A 150 4.96 2.99 35.75
N GLY A 151 5.32 3.46 36.94
CA GLY A 151 6.71 3.56 37.31
C GLY A 151 6.91 3.97 38.75
N GLU A 152 8.17 3.90 39.17
CA GLU A 152 8.64 4.31 40.49
C GLU A 152 9.82 5.27 40.30
N ALA A 153 10.09 6.13 41.28
CA ALA A 153 11.28 6.99 41.33
C ALA A 153 11.67 7.26 42.78
N ALA A 154 12.96 7.32 43.05
CA ALA A 154 13.42 7.71 44.37
C ALA A 154 12.97 9.14 44.74
N SER A 155 13.02 10.04 43.78
CA SER A 155 12.42 11.39 43.93
C SER A 155 11.87 11.95 42.62
N LEU A 156 10.82 12.77 42.73
CA LEU A 156 10.24 13.57 41.65
C LEU A 156 10.40 15.06 42.01
N ILE A 157 11.13 15.78 41.20
CA ILE A 157 11.35 17.20 41.31
C ILE A 157 10.42 17.93 40.34
N PHE A 158 9.57 18.81 40.86
CA PHE A 158 8.77 19.75 40.08
C PHE A 158 9.67 20.95 39.79
N ALA A 159 10.11 21.11 38.55
CA ALA A 159 11.06 22.14 38.14
C ALA A 159 10.39 23.39 37.51
N GLY A 160 9.06 23.46 37.62
CA GLY A 160 8.22 24.52 37.08
C GLY A 160 6.91 23.96 36.52
N PRO A 161 6.08 24.81 35.92
CA PRO A 161 4.89 24.34 35.21
C PRO A 161 5.28 23.36 34.12
N ASP A 162 4.73 22.14 34.19
CA ASP A 162 4.87 21.09 33.17
C ASP A 162 6.34 20.64 32.89
N VAL A 163 7.28 20.85 33.87
CA VAL A 163 8.66 20.33 33.81
C VAL A 163 8.91 19.45 35.04
N TYR A 164 9.22 18.18 34.79
CA TYR A 164 9.43 17.14 35.81
C TYR A 164 10.82 16.52 35.66
N ARG A 165 11.47 16.26 36.82
CA ARG A 165 12.71 15.51 36.84
C ARG A 165 12.62 14.40 37.87
N MET A 166 12.96 13.18 37.47
CA MET A 166 12.90 12.00 38.32
C MET A 166 14.28 11.37 38.44
N LYS A 167 14.64 10.96 39.65
CA LYS A 167 15.90 10.26 39.93
C LYS A 167 15.61 8.78 40.22
N ASP A 168 16.54 7.93 39.78
CA ASP A 168 16.46 6.48 39.96
C ASP A 168 15.06 5.94 39.60
N SER A 169 14.65 6.25 38.38
CA SER A 169 13.27 6.04 37.93
C SER A 169 13.11 4.80 37.05
N SER A 170 11.92 4.24 37.10
CA SER A 170 11.49 3.17 36.23
C SER A 170 10.24 3.55 35.45
N TYR A 171 10.03 2.87 34.31
CA TYR A 171 8.91 3.10 33.41
C TYR A 171 8.50 1.78 32.76
N THR A 172 7.20 1.47 32.73
CA THR A 172 6.64 0.33 32.04
C THR A 172 5.18 0.57 31.63
N THR A 173 4.70 -0.12 30.60
CA THR A 173 3.26 -0.23 30.27
C THR A 173 2.66 -1.56 30.70
N CYS A 174 3.45 -2.43 31.35
CA CYS A 174 2.96 -3.66 31.95
C CYS A 174 2.24 -3.39 33.28
N ALA A 175 1.51 -4.39 33.77
CA ALA A 175 0.95 -4.33 35.10
C ALA A 175 2.05 -4.09 36.16
N PRO A 176 1.81 -3.24 37.18
CA PRO A 176 2.88 -2.75 38.06
C PRO A 176 3.51 -3.83 38.95
N ASP A 177 2.77 -4.89 39.34
CA ASP A 177 3.23 -5.82 40.37
C ASP A 177 4.33 -6.78 39.86
N ASN A 178 4.42 -7.07 38.59
CA ASN A 178 5.46 -7.90 37.98
C ASN A 178 5.59 -7.59 36.50
N PRO A 179 6.27 -6.51 36.13
CA PRO A 179 6.37 -6.08 34.73
C PRO A 179 7.32 -6.99 33.94
N ASP A 180 6.82 -7.58 32.85
CA ASP A 180 7.63 -8.38 31.93
C ASP A 180 8.75 -7.55 31.29
N TRP A 181 8.55 -6.24 31.13
CA TRP A 181 9.60 -5.32 30.69
C TRP A 181 9.57 -4.01 31.48
N GLN A 182 10.75 -3.43 31.69
CA GLN A 182 10.94 -2.20 32.43
C GLN A 182 12.11 -1.40 31.89
N LEU A 183 11.90 -0.11 31.75
CA LEU A 183 12.95 0.85 31.49
C LEU A 183 13.44 1.41 32.83
N MET A 184 14.74 1.32 33.10
CA MET A 184 15.37 1.87 34.31
C MET A 184 16.31 2.99 33.90
N MET A 185 16.33 4.11 34.63
CA MET A 185 17.14 5.28 34.33
C MET A 185 17.52 6.02 35.59
N ASP A 186 18.76 6.52 35.65
CA ASP A 186 19.28 7.26 36.81
C ASP A 186 18.71 8.69 36.89
N ASP A 187 18.48 9.32 35.73
CA ASP A 187 17.95 10.70 35.66
C ASP A 187 17.00 10.77 34.44
N LEU A 188 15.73 11.12 34.70
CA LEU A 188 14.70 11.31 33.67
C LEU A 188 14.20 12.75 33.78
N GLN A 189 14.27 13.51 32.70
CA GLN A 189 13.68 14.85 32.60
C GLN A 189 12.56 14.84 31.56
N LEU A 190 11.38 15.32 31.92
CA LEU A 190 10.22 15.50 31.07
C LEU A 190 9.88 16.98 31.00
N ASP A 191 10.02 17.58 29.83
CA ASP A 191 9.70 18.99 29.55
C ASP A 191 8.51 19.02 28.57
N PHE A 192 7.30 19.14 29.11
CA PHE A 192 6.08 19.19 28.30
C PHE A 192 5.90 20.56 27.62
N VAL A 193 6.63 21.62 28.07
CA VAL A 193 6.60 22.91 27.38
C VAL A 193 7.27 22.84 26.03
N HIS A 194 8.40 22.13 25.96
CA HIS A 194 9.16 21.91 24.72
C HIS A 194 8.88 20.53 24.09
N SER A 195 7.97 19.75 24.68
CA SER A 195 7.63 18.38 24.26
C SER A 195 8.86 17.46 24.18
N LEU A 196 9.78 17.57 25.12
CA LEU A 196 11.06 16.88 25.13
C LEU A 196 11.24 16.03 26.38
N GLY A 197 11.54 14.75 26.20
CA GLY A 197 12.04 13.85 27.24
C GLY A 197 13.54 13.57 27.03
N SER A 198 14.30 13.49 28.14
CA SER A 198 15.68 13.00 28.11
C SER A 198 15.96 12.11 29.31
N ALA A 199 16.76 11.07 29.11
CA ALA A 199 17.12 10.16 30.18
C ALA A 199 18.60 9.74 30.10
N ARG A 200 19.20 9.44 31.26
CA ARG A 200 20.60 9.01 31.39
C ARG A 200 20.71 7.60 31.99
N ASN A 201 21.75 6.88 31.56
CA ASN A 201 22.06 5.52 32.03
C ASN A 201 20.87 4.56 31.89
N VAL A 202 20.23 4.61 30.73
CA VAL A 202 18.98 3.89 30.44
C VAL A 202 19.28 2.41 30.20
N LYS A 203 18.61 1.55 30.97
CA LYS A 203 18.67 0.08 30.83
C LYS A 203 17.27 -0.44 30.53
N VAL A 204 17.13 -1.19 29.45
CA VAL A 204 15.90 -1.94 29.18
C VAL A 204 16.04 -3.34 29.75
N ARG A 205 15.19 -3.70 30.71
CA ARG A 205 15.09 -5.08 31.23
C ARG A 205 13.89 -5.76 30.58
N PHE A 206 14.08 -7.00 30.20
CA PHE A 206 13.02 -7.86 29.69
C PHE A 206 13.10 -9.22 30.38
N LEU A 207 12.03 -9.66 31.03
CA LEU A 207 12.02 -10.85 31.88
C LEU A 207 13.22 -10.87 32.82
N ASP A 208 13.43 -9.79 33.57
CA ASP A 208 14.51 -9.53 34.51
C ASP A 208 15.94 -9.50 33.90
N THR A 209 16.08 -9.72 32.62
CA THR A 209 17.39 -9.67 31.93
C THR A 209 17.60 -8.32 31.26
N PRO A 210 18.73 -7.63 31.50
CA PRO A 210 19.05 -6.40 30.77
C PRO A 210 19.39 -6.75 29.30
N ILE A 211 18.59 -6.23 28.36
CA ILE A 211 18.72 -6.52 26.94
C ILE A 211 19.31 -5.34 26.14
N LEU A 212 19.20 -4.12 26.67
CA LEU A 212 19.74 -2.92 26.04
C LEU A 212 20.25 -1.94 27.08
N TYR A 213 21.33 -1.21 26.75
CA TYR A 213 21.86 -0.12 27.52
C TYR A 213 22.21 1.06 26.61
N THR A 214 21.85 2.28 27.03
CA THR A 214 22.35 3.51 26.42
C THR A 214 22.73 4.52 27.49
N PRO A 215 23.89 5.18 27.38
CA PRO A 215 24.31 6.19 28.38
C PRO A 215 23.42 7.42 28.37
N TRP A 216 22.78 7.71 27.26
CA TRP A 216 21.86 8.83 27.12
C TRP A 216 20.86 8.59 25.99
N ILE A 217 19.61 9.04 26.17
CA ILE A 217 18.57 9.07 25.17
C ILE A 217 17.75 10.34 25.33
N ASP A 218 17.27 10.85 24.19
CA ASP A 218 16.24 11.88 24.17
C ASP A 218 15.10 11.43 23.25
N PHE A 219 13.88 11.84 23.59
CA PHE A 219 12.67 11.43 22.87
C PHE A 219 11.63 12.55 22.88
N ALA A 220 10.74 12.56 21.89
CA ALA A 220 9.61 13.46 21.86
C ALA A 220 8.50 12.96 22.80
N LEU A 221 7.85 13.88 23.52
CA LEU A 221 6.70 13.61 24.39
C LEU A 221 5.36 13.66 23.64
N ASP A 222 5.40 14.09 22.40
CA ASP A 222 4.27 14.19 21.48
C ASP A 222 4.62 13.55 20.11
N ASP A 223 3.74 13.72 19.12
CA ASP A 223 3.94 13.19 17.77
C ASP A 223 4.94 14.03 16.92
N GLN A 224 5.71 14.94 17.53
CA GLN A 224 6.69 15.75 16.80
C GLN A 224 7.86 14.91 16.31
N ARG A 225 8.28 15.19 15.07
CA ARG A 225 9.45 14.53 14.48
C ARG A 225 10.73 15.04 15.13
N LYS A 226 11.62 14.13 15.50
CA LYS A 226 12.89 14.44 16.15
C LYS A 226 14.05 13.67 15.51
N ASN A 227 15.23 14.29 15.48
CA ASN A 227 16.46 13.62 15.06
C ASN A 227 16.77 12.44 15.99
N GLY A 228 17.22 11.33 15.44
CA GLY A 228 17.66 10.19 16.26
C GLY A 228 17.71 8.88 15.51
N PHE A 229 18.24 7.87 16.18
CA PHE A 229 18.21 6.52 15.67
C PHE A 229 16.79 5.96 15.69
N LEU A 230 16.37 5.41 14.57
CA LEU A 230 15.18 4.58 14.49
C LEU A 230 15.49 3.17 14.98
N SER A 231 14.46 2.35 15.17
CA SER A 231 14.63 0.97 15.60
C SER A 231 15.56 0.21 14.66
N SER A 232 16.65 -0.32 15.22
CA SER A 232 17.58 -1.13 14.46
C SER A 232 16.93 -2.45 14.04
N THR A 233 17.24 -2.92 12.83
CA THR A 233 16.77 -4.19 12.34
C THR A 233 17.94 -5.14 12.11
N TYR A 234 17.71 -6.42 12.39
CA TYR A 234 18.68 -7.47 12.14
C TYR A 234 18.01 -8.65 11.46
N GLY A 235 18.73 -9.36 10.65
CA GLY A 235 18.19 -10.48 9.89
C GLY A 235 19.29 -11.42 9.43
N ALA A 236 18.88 -12.49 8.76
CA ALA A 236 19.79 -13.42 8.10
C ALA A 236 19.20 -13.86 6.78
N SER A 237 20.05 -13.98 5.77
CA SER A 237 19.66 -14.58 4.49
C SER A 237 20.84 -15.29 3.82
N ASP A 238 20.54 -16.25 2.94
CA ASP A 238 21.58 -17.01 2.24
C ASP A 238 22.45 -16.12 1.36
N ALA A 239 21.84 -15.10 0.71
CA ALA A 239 22.53 -14.21 -0.21
C ALA A 239 23.41 -13.15 0.47
N ARG A 240 23.11 -12.75 1.73
CA ARG A 240 23.74 -11.61 2.41
C ARG A 240 24.42 -11.97 3.73
N GLY A 241 24.13 -13.16 4.28
CA GLY A 241 24.57 -13.58 5.61
C GLY A 241 23.78 -12.89 6.72
N LEU A 242 24.40 -12.60 7.86
CA LEU A 242 23.82 -11.80 8.93
C LEU A 242 23.78 -10.33 8.50
N GLU A 243 22.68 -9.68 8.80
CA GLU A 243 22.42 -8.28 8.45
C GLU A 243 22.11 -7.47 9.71
N LEU A 244 22.68 -6.26 9.78
CA LEU A 244 22.33 -5.26 10.80
C LEU A 244 22.11 -3.92 10.10
N MET A 245 20.93 -3.32 10.29
CA MET A 245 20.60 -1.99 9.81
C MET A 245 20.32 -1.07 10.99
N MET A 246 20.90 0.14 10.98
CA MET A 246 20.77 1.16 12.03
C MET A 246 20.35 2.49 11.40
N PRO A 247 19.05 2.68 11.04
CA PRO A 247 18.60 3.90 10.42
C PRO A 247 18.71 5.09 11.38
N TRP A 248 19.24 6.20 10.89
CA TRP A 248 19.26 7.47 11.59
C TRP A 248 18.38 8.49 10.87
N TYR A 249 17.38 9.00 11.58
CA TYR A 249 16.43 9.97 11.06
C TYR A 249 16.90 11.38 11.32
N TRP A 250 16.87 12.22 10.28
CA TRP A 250 17.24 13.62 10.32
C TRP A 250 16.02 14.49 10.00
N ASN A 251 15.47 15.15 11.02
CA ASN A 251 14.43 16.15 10.88
C ASN A 251 15.05 17.50 10.48
N ILE A 252 15.20 17.73 9.18
CA ILE A 252 15.90 18.92 8.65
C ILE A 252 15.04 20.17 8.82
N ALA A 253 13.74 20.05 8.50
CA ALA A 253 12.74 21.10 8.59
C ALA A 253 11.34 20.50 8.71
N PRO A 254 10.29 21.26 9.08
CA PRO A 254 8.93 20.74 9.16
C PRO A 254 8.44 20.05 7.89
N ASN A 255 8.96 20.44 6.74
CA ASN A 255 8.59 19.97 5.42
C ASN A 255 9.72 19.20 4.68
N ARG A 256 10.81 18.86 5.37
CA ARG A 256 11.96 18.14 4.80
C ARG A 256 12.57 17.23 5.85
N ASP A 257 12.81 16.00 5.46
CA ASP A 257 13.51 15.03 6.31
C ASP A 257 14.42 14.13 5.50
N ALA A 258 15.31 13.44 6.20
CA ALA A 258 16.16 12.42 5.61
C ALA A 258 16.32 11.24 6.58
N THR A 259 16.55 10.06 6.02
CA THR A 259 16.94 8.88 6.78
C THR A 259 18.21 8.30 6.19
N ILE A 260 19.25 8.13 7.00
CA ILE A 260 20.52 7.51 6.59
C ILE A 260 20.56 6.12 7.23
N THR A 261 20.72 5.10 6.40
CA THR A 261 20.65 3.69 6.83
C THR A 261 21.94 2.95 6.53
N PRO A 262 22.90 2.91 7.45
CA PRO A 262 24.00 1.94 7.37
C PRO A 262 23.43 0.52 7.48
N ARG A 263 23.86 -0.37 6.56
CA ARG A 263 23.48 -1.78 6.51
C ARG A 263 24.73 -2.63 6.41
N LEU A 264 25.06 -3.32 7.47
CA LEU A 264 26.18 -4.26 7.51
C LEU A 264 25.70 -5.66 7.11
N MET A 265 26.33 -6.25 6.13
CA MET A 265 26.06 -7.60 5.63
C MET A 265 27.35 -8.43 5.73
N THR A 266 27.32 -9.53 6.48
CA THR A 266 28.53 -10.31 6.75
C THR A 266 29.17 -10.95 5.52
N LYS A 267 28.38 -11.23 4.47
CA LYS A 267 28.87 -11.80 3.22
C LYS A 267 29.24 -10.74 2.17
N ARG A 268 28.75 -9.50 2.28
CA ARG A 268 28.87 -8.51 1.21
C ARG A 268 29.59 -7.22 1.61
N GLY A 269 29.57 -6.85 2.90
CA GLY A 269 30.18 -5.63 3.40
C GLY A 269 29.19 -4.60 3.89
N LEU A 270 29.61 -3.32 3.94
CA LEU A 270 28.82 -2.20 4.44
C LEU A 270 28.17 -1.44 3.28
N GLN A 271 26.85 -1.44 3.25
CA GLN A 271 26.01 -0.61 2.37
C GLN A 271 25.55 0.62 3.14
N ILE A 272 25.54 1.78 2.50
CA ILE A 272 24.94 3.01 3.04
C ILE A 272 23.74 3.36 2.18
N GLY A 273 22.56 3.35 2.79
CA GLY A 273 21.32 3.84 2.22
C GLY A 273 21.02 5.25 2.68
N GLY A 274 20.31 6.02 1.84
CA GLY A 274 19.79 7.35 2.16
C GLY A 274 18.43 7.56 1.52
N GLU A 275 17.52 8.15 2.25
CA GLU A 275 16.21 8.61 1.80
C GLU A 275 16.09 10.09 2.16
N PHE A 276 15.74 10.94 1.21
CA PHE A 276 15.46 12.35 1.44
C PHE A 276 14.08 12.67 0.89
N ARG A 277 13.22 13.27 1.72
CA ARG A 277 11.86 13.66 1.35
C ARG A 277 11.63 15.14 1.55
N TYR A 278 10.84 15.70 0.67
CA TYR A 278 10.39 17.09 0.76
C TYR A 278 8.93 17.25 0.36
N LEU A 279 8.24 18.17 1.03
CA LEU A 279 6.82 18.47 0.82
C LEU A 279 6.60 19.98 0.92
N GLU A 280 6.23 20.58 -0.18
CA GLU A 280 5.87 22.00 -0.30
C GLU A 280 4.41 22.12 -0.79
N PRO A 281 3.75 23.26 -0.67
CA PRO A 281 2.35 23.42 -1.09
C PRO A 281 2.09 23.07 -2.55
N LYS A 282 3.09 23.21 -3.42
CA LYS A 282 2.97 22.97 -4.86
C LYS A 282 3.81 21.82 -5.38
N TYR A 283 4.72 21.28 -4.59
CA TYR A 283 5.56 20.16 -5.02
C TYR A 283 5.96 19.26 -3.87
N SER A 284 6.18 18.01 -4.21
CA SER A 284 6.69 16.99 -3.29
C SER A 284 7.59 16.02 -4.03
N GLY A 285 8.47 15.38 -3.29
CA GLY A 285 9.31 14.35 -3.88
C GLY A 285 10.14 13.61 -2.85
N GLU A 286 10.77 12.56 -3.37
CA GLU A 286 11.58 11.61 -2.63
C GLU A 286 12.80 11.23 -3.46
N LEU A 287 13.96 11.22 -2.83
CA LEU A 287 15.22 10.73 -3.37
C LEU A 287 15.74 9.61 -2.49
N GLU A 288 15.85 8.41 -3.04
CA GLU A 288 16.49 7.26 -2.41
C GLU A 288 17.83 6.98 -3.09
N GLY A 289 18.84 6.68 -2.30
CA GLY A 289 20.14 6.25 -2.79
C GLY A 289 20.70 5.13 -1.93
N GLU A 290 21.33 4.14 -2.55
CA GLU A 290 22.05 3.06 -1.89
C GLU A 290 23.42 2.91 -2.52
N TYR A 291 24.45 2.75 -1.71
CA TYR A 291 25.81 2.53 -2.18
C TYR A 291 26.52 1.46 -1.34
N LEU A 292 26.99 0.42 -2.01
CA LEU A 292 27.77 -0.68 -1.45
C LEU A 292 29.16 -0.68 -2.09
N PRO A 293 30.16 -0.10 -1.43
CA PRO A 293 31.53 -0.15 -1.93
C PRO A 293 32.06 -1.59 -1.83
N ASN A 294 32.66 -2.06 -2.92
CA ASN A 294 33.35 -3.34 -2.98
C ASN A 294 32.52 -4.51 -2.40
N ASP A 295 31.36 -4.82 -3.02
CA ASP A 295 30.57 -6.01 -2.68
C ASP A 295 31.49 -7.25 -2.73
N GLN A 296 31.72 -7.88 -1.57
CA GLN A 296 32.66 -9.00 -1.43
C GLN A 296 32.27 -10.24 -2.26
N VAL A 297 31.01 -10.36 -2.67
CA VAL A 297 30.52 -11.44 -3.54
C VAL A 297 30.58 -11.06 -5.02
N ALA A 298 30.18 -9.84 -5.36
CA ALA A 298 30.19 -9.37 -6.74
C ALA A 298 31.56 -8.83 -7.20
N GLY A 299 32.45 -8.46 -6.28
CA GLY A 299 33.78 -7.91 -6.58
C GLY A 299 33.76 -6.50 -7.18
N SER A 300 32.66 -5.77 -7.03
CA SER A 300 32.47 -4.43 -7.63
C SER A 300 31.69 -3.49 -6.72
N ASN A 301 31.73 -2.20 -7.02
CA ASN A 301 30.88 -1.21 -6.36
C ASN A 301 29.47 -1.31 -6.90
N ARG A 302 28.48 -1.30 -6.00
CA ARG A 302 27.07 -1.39 -6.38
C ARG A 302 26.29 -0.19 -5.87
N HIS A 303 25.36 0.28 -6.67
CA HIS A 303 24.52 1.41 -6.31
C HIS A 303 23.08 1.28 -6.85
N ARG A 304 22.17 1.96 -6.17
CA ARG A 304 20.80 2.22 -6.60
C ARG A 304 20.47 3.68 -6.36
N VAL A 305 19.77 4.27 -7.32
CA VAL A 305 19.18 5.61 -7.20
C VAL A 305 17.72 5.53 -7.62
N ARG A 306 16.83 6.10 -6.83
CA ARG A 306 15.43 6.33 -7.18
C ARG A 306 15.08 7.76 -6.84
N PHE A 307 14.46 8.44 -7.79
CA PHE A 307 13.96 9.80 -7.61
C PHE A 307 12.52 9.86 -8.08
N SER A 308 11.65 10.44 -7.26
CA SER A 308 10.27 10.75 -7.64
C SER A 308 9.95 12.19 -7.27
N HIS A 309 9.31 12.90 -8.19
CA HIS A 309 8.93 14.30 -8.01
C HIS A 309 7.54 14.54 -8.60
N ARG A 310 6.72 15.32 -7.90
CA ARG A 310 5.41 15.80 -8.37
C ARG A 310 5.34 17.30 -8.18
N GLN A 311 4.84 17.99 -9.22
CA GLN A 311 4.72 19.44 -9.28
C GLN A 311 3.30 19.83 -9.67
N THR A 312 2.67 20.69 -8.88
CA THR A 312 1.46 21.42 -9.26
C THR A 312 1.85 22.86 -9.54
N PHE A 313 1.88 23.23 -10.81
CA PHE A 313 2.23 24.61 -11.20
C PHE A 313 1.09 25.56 -10.91
N ASP A 314 -0.11 25.16 -11.31
CA ASP A 314 -1.37 25.85 -11.04
C ASP A 314 -2.58 24.86 -11.02
N ALA A 315 -3.79 25.36 -11.11
CA ALA A 315 -5.01 24.54 -11.08
C ALA A 315 -5.14 23.56 -12.28
N ASN A 316 -4.44 23.83 -13.38
CA ASN A 316 -4.56 23.09 -14.62
C ASN A 316 -3.28 22.32 -15.00
N TRP A 317 -2.10 22.80 -14.58
CA TRP A 317 -0.82 22.24 -14.96
C TRP A 317 -0.19 21.38 -13.85
N PHE A 318 0.15 20.16 -14.21
CA PHE A 318 0.77 19.16 -13.32
C PHE A 318 1.99 18.54 -13.99
N GLY A 319 3.08 18.41 -13.25
CA GLY A 319 4.29 17.74 -13.67
C GLY A 319 4.63 16.57 -12.76
N SER A 320 5.24 15.54 -13.33
CA SER A 320 5.84 14.46 -12.55
C SER A 320 7.13 13.97 -13.20
N MET A 321 8.06 13.50 -12.37
CA MET A 321 9.30 12.88 -12.80
C MET A 321 9.56 11.64 -11.95
N GLU A 322 9.94 10.55 -12.59
CA GLU A 322 10.38 9.31 -11.97
C GLU A 322 11.66 8.85 -12.64
N TYR A 323 12.67 8.56 -11.85
CA TYR A 323 13.96 8.08 -12.32
C TYR A 323 14.42 6.93 -11.44
N GLN A 324 14.79 5.81 -12.05
CA GLN A 324 15.35 4.66 -11.37
C GLN A 324 16.60 4.19 -12.10
N ASN A 325 17.63 3.83 -11.33
CA ASN A 325 18.87 3.28 -11.86
C ASN A 325 19.50 2.33 -10.84
N VAL A 326 20.06 1.24 -11.33
CA VAL A 326 20.93 0.34 -10.56
C VAL A 326 22.22 0.07 -11.31
N SER A 327 23.26 -0.33 -10.58
CA SER A 327 24.59 -0.58 -11.11
C SER A 327 24.70 -1.80 -12.02
N ASP A 328 23.85 -2.81 -11.79
CA ASP A 328 23.95 -4.11 -12.44
C ASP A 328 22.62 -4.88 -12.42
N ASP A 329 22.49 -5.84 -13.31
CA ASP A 329 21.29 -6.60 -13.57
C ASP A 329 20.84 -7.50 -12.41
N SER A 330 21.78 -7.91 -11.56
CA SER A 330 21.51 -8.79 -10.40
C SER A 330 21.31 -8.01 -9.10
N TYR A 331 21.19 -6.68 -9.16
CA TYR A 331 21.09 -5.83 -7.97
C TYR A 331 19.99 -6.26 -7.03
N PHE A 332 18.76 -6.40 -7.53
CA PHE A 332 17.60 -6.74 -6.72
C PHE A 332 17.58 -8.20 -6.29
N SER A 333 17.95 -9.14 -7.14
CA SER A 333 18.00 -10.56 -6.80
C SER A 333 18.99 -10.83 -5.65
N ASN A 334 20.07 -10.08 -5.60
CA ASN A 334 21.13 -10.22 -4.59
C ASN A 334 20.88 -9.45 -3.29
N LEU A 335 20.37 -8.20 -3.38
CA LEU A 335 20.35 -7.25 -2.26
C LEU A 335 18.96 -7.01 -1.68
N SER A 336 17.88 -7.38 -2.39
CA SER A 336 16.51 -7.23 -1.89
C SER A 336 15.97 -8.53 -1.28
N SER A 337 15.13 -8.38 -0.26
CA SER A 337 14.26 -9.45 0.29
C SER A 337 12.79 -9.26 -0.07
N GLN A 338 12.48 -8.24 -0.89
CA GLN A 338 11.11 -7.91 -1.29
C GLN A 338 10.81 -8.50 -2.67
N ALA A 339 9.83 -9.40 -2.75
CA ALA A 339 9.41 -10.02 -4.02
C ALA A 339 9.06 -8.98 -5.11
N LYS A 340 8.47 -7.85 -4.73
CA LYS A 340 8.15 -6.76 -5.67
C LYS A 340 9.41 -6.20 -6.36
N LEU A 341 10.50 -6.05 -5.64
CA LEU A 341 11.76 -5.53 -6.19
C LEU A 341 12.52 -6.61 -6.97
N THR A 342 12.54 -7.85 -6.47
CA THR A 342 13.23 -8.95 -7.15
C THR A 342 12.58 -9.35 -8.46
N SER A 343 11.28 -9.08 -8.65
CA SER A 343 10.56 -9.32 -9.91
C SER A 343 10.57 -8.11 -10.86
N GLN A 344 11.17 -6.97 -10.46
CA GLN A 344 11.21 -5.79 -11.29
C GLN A 344 12.35 -5.91 -12.32
N VAL A 345 12.00 -6.00 -13.58
CA VAL A 345 12.96 -6.14 -14.69
C VAL A 345 13.17 -4.85 -15.48
N ASN A 346 12.18 -3.95 -15.52
CA ASN A 346 12.27 -2.67 -16.23
C ASN A 346 12.20 -1.50 -15.24
N LEU A 347 13.27 -0.73 -15.15
CA LEU A 347 13.35 0.46 -14.29
C LEU A 347 12.99 1.69 -15.11
N VAL A 348 11.89 2.32 -14.73
CA VAL A 348 11.34 3.46 -15.47
C VAL A 348 12.16 4.73 -15.26
N ARG A 349 12.37 5.48 -16.34
CA ARG A 349 12.93 6.83 -16.36
C ARG A 349 11.98 7.70 -17.17
N GLN A 350 11.21 8.55 -16.51
CA GLN A 350 10.18 9.33 -17.21
C GLN A 350 9.99 10.72 -16.62
N ALA A 351 9.55 11.62 -17.48
CA ALA A 351 9.02 12.93 -17.12
C ALA A 351 7.71 13.17 -17.86
N ASN A 352 6.71 13.62 -17.14
CA ASN A 352 5.37 13.88 -17.66
C ASN A 352 4.92 15.29 -17.29
N LEU A 353 4.37 16.02 -18.27
CA LEU A 353 3.69 17.29 -18.07
C LEU A 353 2.26 17.18 -18.58
N ARG A 354 1.28 17.52 -17.75
CA ARG A 354 -0.15 17.39 -18.03
C ARG A 354 -0.89 18.70 -17.82
N TYR A 355 -1.76 19.01 -18.76
CA TYR A 355 -2.71 20.12 -18.69
C TYR A 355 -4.15 19.60 -18.67
N ASN A 356 -4.95 20.04 -17.71
CA ASN A 356 -6.38 19.73 -17.59
C ASN A 356 -7.21 20.95 -18.03
N GLY A 357 -7.83 20.86 -19.20
CA GLY A 357 -8.66 21.93 -19.79
C GLY A 357 -10.16 21.79 -19.56
N GLY A 358 -10.58 21.13 -18.45
CA GLY A 358 -11.98 20.85 -18.15
C GLY A 358 -12.50 19.61 -18.89
N TRP A 359 -13.10 19.76 -20.06
CA TRP A 359 -13.60 18.63 -20.87
C TRP A 359 -12.50 17.97 -21.75
N TRP A 360 -11.28 18.48 -21.74
CA TRP A 360 -10.14 17.92 -22.46
C TRP A 360 -8.87 17.94 -21.60
N GLN A 361 -7.94 17.06 -21.90
CA GLN A 361 -6.66 16.93 -21.24
C GLN A 361 -5.57 16.73 -22.30
N ALA A 362 -4.45 17.42 -22.14
CA ALA A 362 -3.24 17.18 -22.93
C ALA A 362 -2.09 16.74 -22.03
N SER A 363 -1.24 15.85 -22.50
CA SER A 363 0.00 15.51 -21.80
C SER A 363 1.17 15.27 -22.75
N GLY A 364 2.38 15.58 -22.24
CA GLY A 364 3.64 15.26 -22.87
C GLY A 364 4.46 14.35 -21.96
N LEU A 365 4.90 13.22 -22.48
CA LEU A 365 5.71 12.21 -21.80
C LEU A 365 7.03 12.00 -22.53
N VAL A 366 8.10 11.91 -21.77
CA VAL A 366 9.39 11.37 -22.20
C VAL A 366 9.69 10.18 -21.31
N GLN A 367 9.89 8.99 -21.90
CA GLN A 367 10.05 7.75 -21.15
C GLN A 367 11.12 6.86 -21.78
N SER A 368 12.00 6.35 -20.93
CA SER A 368 12.95 5.29 -21.27
C SER A 368 13.07 4.29 -20.12
N PHE A 369 13.81 3.22 -20.33
CA PHE A 369 13.94 2.15 -19.35
C PHE A 369 15.41 1.75 -19.18
N GLN A 370 15.75 1.27 -17.98
CA GLN A 370 16.87 0.36 -17.79
C GLN A 370 16.30 -1.03 -17.62
N THR A 371 16.53 -1.91 -18.57
CA THR A 371 16.11 -3.32 -18.51
C THR A 371 17.19 -4.13 -17.83
N LEU A 372 16.80 -4.91 -16.84
CA LEU A 372 17.69 -5.79 -16.07
C LEU A 372 17.64 -7.18 -16.67
N GLN A 373 18.76 -7.66 -17.14
CA GLN A 373 18.91 -9.00 -17.66
C GLN A 373 19.71 -9.84 -16.66
N ASP A 374 19.05 -10.36 -15.63
CA ASP A 374 19.70 -11.29 -14.69
C ASP A 374 20.16 -12.52 -15.48
N PRO A 375 21.48 -12.87 -15.40
CA PRO A 375 22.04 -13.99 -16.16
C PRO A 375 21.40 -15.36 -15.81
N SER A 376 20.75 -15.46 -14.67
CA SER A 376 20.04 -16.66 -14.21
C SER A 376 18.56 -16.72 -14.60
N ALA A 377 18.03 -15.64 -15.18
CA ALA A 377 16.63 -15.53 -15.59
C ALA A 377 16.44 -15.69 -17.11
N ALA A 378 15.18 -15.86 -17.52
CA ALA A 378 14.83 -15.86 -18.95
C ALA A 378 15.14 -14.50 -19.60
N LEU A 379 15.43 -14.52 -20.92
CA LEU A 379 15.71 -13.31 -21.67
C LEU A 379 14.53 -12.32 -21.60
N VAL A 380 14.79 -11.12 -21.14
CA VAL A 380 13.82 -10.02 -21.09
C VAL A 380 13.89 -9.22 -22.38
N VAL A 381 12.75 -9.03 -23.04
CA VAL A 381 12.67 -8.16 -24.22
C VAL A 381 12.61 -6.71 -23.74
N GLU A 382 13.57 -5.90 -24.18
CA GLU A 382 13.61 -4.46 -23.86
C GLU A 382 12.40 -3.74 -24.47
N PRO A 383 11.68 -2.92 -23.70
CA PRO A 383 10.58 -2.12 -24.24
C PRO A 383 11.09 -0.91 -25.01
N TYR A 384 10.29 -0.44 -25.97
CA TYR A 384 10.57 0.82 -26.67
C TYR A 384 10.52 2.00 -25.71
N SER A 385 11.46 2.93 -25.89
CA SER A 385 11.41 4.27 -25.32
C SER A 385 10.40 5.12 -26.10
N ARG A 386 9.79 6.12 -25.42
CA ARG A 386 8.87 7.10 -26.03
C ARG A 386 9.47 8.49 -25.92
N LEU A 387 9.94 9.05 -27.05
CA LEU A 387 10.83 10.22 -27.07
C LEU A 387 10.49 11.25 -28.17
N PRO A 388 9.45 12.10 -28.02
CA PRO A 388 8.43 12.18 -26.95
C PRO A 388 7.15 11.42 -27.29
N GLN A 389 6.22 11.37 -26.33
CA GLN A 389 4.80 11.06 -26.58
C GLN A 389 3.94 12.27 -26.19
N LEU A 390 3.13 12.76 -27.10
CA LEU A 390 2.13 13.81 -26.88
C LEU A 390 0.75 13.19 -26.99
N THR A 391 -0.10 13.36 -25.97
CA THR A 391 -1.45 12.84 -25.96
C THR A 391 -2.49 13.95 -25.77
N LEU A 392 -3.62 13.82 -26.45
CA LEU A 392 -4.79 14.67 -26.26
C LEU A 392 -6.02 13.78 -26.09
N THR A 393 -6.73 13.95 -24.99
CA THR A 393 -8.01 13.28 -24.75
C THR A 393 -9.09 14.31 -24.49
N ALA A 394 -10.27 14.06 -24.98
CA ALA A 394 -11.44 14.93 -24.78
C ALA A 394 -12.71 14.08 -24.65
N SER A 395 -13.56 14.46 -23.72
CA SER A 395 -14.87 13.81 -23.54
C SER A 395 -15.89 14.86 -23.15
N ARG A 396 -17.03 14.89 -23.87
CA ARG A 396 -18.08 15.89 -23.64
C ARG A 396 -19.46 15.31 -23.90
N ASP A 397 -20.33 15.48 -22.92
CA ASP A 397 -21.75 15.21 -23.07
C ASP A 397 -22.47 16.45 -23.67
N ILE A 398 -23.19 16.24 -24.75
CA ILE A 398 -23.95 17.26 -25.48
C ILE A 398 -25.44 16.93 -25.33
N ASN A 399 -26.11 17.65 -24.47
CA ASN A 399 -27.53 17.45 -24.20
C ASN A 399 -28.38 18.45 -25.02
N TRP A 400 -29.38 17.94 -25.77
CA TRP A 400 -30.26 18.75 -26.61
C TRP A 400 -31.64 19.04 -25.97
N GLY A 401 -31.85 18.59 -24.71
CA GLY A 401 -33.09 18.80 -23.98
C GLY A 401 -33.25 20.23 -23.42
N ASN A 402 -34.44 20.81 -23.55
CA ASN A 402 -34.80 22.09 -22.93
C ASN A 402 -34.63 22.02 -21.40
N LYS A 403 -34.02 23.04 -20.82
CA LYS A 403 -33.77 23.21 -19.37
C LYS A 403 -35.07 23.37 -18.53
N GLY A 404 -36.21 22.87 -18.95
CA GLY A 404 -37.49 23.19 -18.33
C GLY A 404 -38.53 22.08 -18.24
N VAL A 405 -38.21 20.83 -18.49
CA VAL A 405 -39.16 19.72 -18.35
C VAL A 405 -38.67 18.74 -17.31
N ASP A 406 -39.57 18.31 -16.43
CA ASP A 406 -39.42 17.44 -15.27
C ASP A 406 -38.22 16.46 -15.29
N GLN A 407 -37.50 16.40 -14.17
CA GLN A 407 -36.29 15.58 -13.92
C GLN A 407 -36.47 14.06 -14.10
N ALA A 408 -37.60 13.58 -14.58
CA ALA A 408 -37.91 12.17 -14.78
C ALA A 408 -37.73 11.67 -16.23
N ALA A 409 -37.57 12.53 -17.22
CA ALA A 409 -37.29 12.15 -18.59
C ALA A 409 -35.79 12.41 -18.88
N ILE A 410 -35.02 11.34 -19.07
CA ILE A 410 -33.60 11.44 -19.47
C ILE A 410 -33.56 12.13 -20.84
N ALA A 411 -33.02 13.35 -20.85
CA ALA A 411 -32.93 14.15 -22.08
C ALA A 411 -32.05 13.38 -23.10
N PRO A 412 -32.47 13.26 -24.37
CA PRO A 412 -31.67 12.69 -25.41
C PRO A 412 -30.34 13.49 -25.51
N GLY A 413 -29.24 12.80 -25.39
CA GLY A 413 -27.89 13.36 -25.40
C GLY A 413 -26.98 12.59 -26.31
N MET A 414 -25.89 13.23 -26.72
CA MET A 414 -24.80 12.62 -27.45
C MET A 414 -23.53 12.79 -26.62
N ARG A 415 -22.73 11.75 -26.51
CA ARG A 415 -21.39 11.83 -25.94
C ARG A 415 -20.38 11.81 -27.07
N PHE A 416 -19.51 12.79 -27.06
CA PHE A 416 -18.33 12.87 -27.93
C PHE A 416 -17.10 12.46 -27.12
N ASP A 417 -16.35 11.46 -27.61
CA ASP A 417 -15.08 11.04 -27.07
C ASP A 417 -14.00 11.15 -28.17
N PHE A 418 -12.85 11.70 -27.82
CA PHE A 418 -11.70 11.85 -28.69
C PHE A 418 -10.44 11.47 -27.92
N SER A 419 -9.55 10.73 -28.56
CA SER A 419 -8.21 10.45 -28.06
C SER A 419 -7.22 10.49 -29.22
N SER A 420 -6.05 11.09 -29.00
CA SER A 420 -4.96 11.06 -29.95
C SER A 420 -3.61 10.94 -29.26
N ASP A 421 -2.66 10.31 -29.94
CA ASP A 421 -1.27 10.31 -29.54
C ASP A 421 -0.34 10.53 -30.75
N LEU A 422 0.70 11.30 -30.52
CA LEU A 422 1.85 11.44 -31.39
C LEU A 422 3.06 10.96 -30.61
N VAL A 423 3.72 9.91 -31.07
CA VAL A 423 4.84 9.29 -30.34
C VAL A 423 5.95 8.89 -31.28
N TYR A 424 7.18 9.14 -30.86
CA TYR A 424 8.37 8.58 -31.48
C TYR A 424 8.88 7.42 -30.63
N PHE A 425 9.02 6.25 -31.24
CA PHE A 425 9.51 5.02 -30.64
C PHE A 425 10.98 4.82 -30.98
N ASP A 426 11.79 4.75 -29.95
CA ASP A 426 13.23 4.51 -30.00
C ASP A 426 13.57 3.20 -29.27
N HIS A 427 14.49 2.42 -29.78
CA HIS A 427 14.93 1.18 -29.16
C HIS A 427 16.44 1.18 -28.91
N PRO A 428 16.91 0.87 -27.70
CA PRO A 428 18.33 0.84 -27.37
C PRO A 428 19.14 -0.06 -28.31
N GLY A 429 20.26 0.49 -28.81
CA GLY A 429 21.19 -0.26 -29.64
C GLY A 429 20.75 -0.51 -31.08
N ASP A 430 19.78 0.24 -31.60
CA ASP A 430 19.28 0.16 -32.99
C ASP A 430 19.04 -1.28 -33.47
N SER A 431 18.54 -2.13 -32.59
CA SER A 431 18.33 -3.55 -32.87
C SER A 431 16.91 -3.89 -33.36
N ARG A 432 16.03 -2.87 -33.42
CA ARG A 432 14.62 -3.00 -33.82
C ARG A 432 14.18 -1.83 -34.68
N VAL A 433 13.09 -2.02 -35.43
CA VAL A 433 12.47 -0.94 -36.21
C VAL A 433 12.06 0.21 -35.31
N GLN A 434 12.33 1.44 -35.73
CA GLN A 434 12.03 2.68 -35.00
C GLN A 434 11.19 3.62 -35.88
N GLY A 435 10.61 4.65 -35.26
CA GLY A 435 9.84 5.63 -36.01
C GLY A 435 8.72 6.30 -35.20
N ALA A 436 8.01 7.17 -35.90
CA ALA A 436 6.91 7.94 -35.35
C ALA A 436 5.56 7.32 -35.67
N ARG A 437 4.65 7.39 -34.71
CA ARG A 437 3.23 7.09 -34.88
C ARG A 437 2.39 8.32 -34.51
N ALA A 438 1.49 8.70 -35.40
CA ALA A 438 0.40 9.62 -35.14
C ALA A 438 -0.91 8.82 -35.16
N HIS A 439 -1.67 8.87 -34.07
CA HIS A 439 -2.95 8.17 -33.93
C HIS A 439 -4.04 9.12 -33.44
N ALA A 440 -5.26 8.98 -33.98
CA ALA A 440 -6.47 9.64 -33.50
C ALA A 440 -7.64 8.68 -33.54
N ASN A 441 -8.42 8.70 -32.47
CA ASN A 441 -9.69 7.99 -32.36
C ASN A 441 -10.77 8.98 -31.95
N SER A 442 -11.82 9.07 -32.74
CA SER A 442 -13.01 9.89 -32.44
C SER A 442 -14.25 9.04 -32.42
N SER A 443 -15.17 9.28 -31.49
CA SER A 443 -16.44 8.56 -31.46
C SER A 443 -17.58 9.40 -30.92
N PHE A 444 -18.78 9.07 -31.40
CA PHE A 444 -20.06 9.64 -30.99
C PHE A 444 -20.97 8.52 -30.50
N SER A 445 -21.44 8.62 -29.27
CA SER A 445 -22.35 7.67 -28.63
C SER A 445 -23.71 8.35 -28.38
N PHE A 446 -24.79 7.62 -28.59
CA PHE A 446 -26.16 8.11 -28.44
C PHE A 446 -26.93 7.23 -27.45
N PRO A 447 -26.76 7.39 -26.13
CA PRO A 447 -27.43 6.57 -25.14
C PRO A 447 -28.94 6.87 -25.12
N ILE A 448 -29.74 5.84 -25.40
CA ILE A 448 -31.17 5.82 -25.25
C ILE A 448 -31.50 5.03 -24.01
N GLN A 449 -31.99 5.69 -22.98
CA GLN A 449 -32.19 5.10 -21.66
C GLN A 449 -33.68 5.13 -21.28
N THR A 450 -34.16 3.98 -20.83
CA THR A 450 -35.46 3.79 -20.20
C THR A 450 -35.30 3.25 -18.79
N PRO A 451 -36.33 3.18 -17.94
CA PRO A 451 -36.19 2.62 -16.60
C PRO A 451 -35.70 1.17 -16.55
N TYR A 452 -35.88 0.41 -17.61
CA TYR A 452 -35.56 -1.02 -17.69
C TYR A 452 -34.57 -1.40 -18.81
N SER A 453 -34.19 -0.46 -19.67
CA SER A 453 -33.26 -0.73 -20.77
C SER A 453 -32.34 0.45 -21.08
N VAL A 454 -31.14 0.11 -21.54
CA VAL A 454 -30.20 1.09 -22.11
C VAL A 454 -29.78 0.56 -23.48
N VAL A 455 -29.90 1.40 -24.52
CA VAL A 455 -29.40 1.08 -25.87
C VAL A 455 -28.52 2.23 -26.32
N THR A 456 -27.27 1.91 -26.66
CA THR A 456 -26.25 2.90 -27.01
C THR A 456 -25.63 2.56 -28.36
N PRO A 457 -26.15 3.09 -29.48
CA PRO A 457 -25.41 3.08 -30.74
C PRO A 457 -24.21 4.02 -30.65
N ARG A 458 -23.09 3.59 -31.24
CA ARG A 458 -21.84 4.34 -31.30
C ARG A 458 -21.22 4.28 -32.67
N LEU A 459 -20.75 5.42 -33.16
CA LEU A 459 -20.00 5.54 -34.40
C LEU A 459 -18.60 6.07 -34.05
N GLY A 460 -17.58 5.43 -34.56
CA GLY A 460 -16.19 5.79 -34.30
C GLY A 460 -15.33 5.76 -35.55
N TRP A 461 -14.16 6.35 -35.45
CA TRP A 461 -13.18 6.40 -36.52
C TRP A 461 -11.77 6.34 -35.94
N TYR A 462 -10.99 5.32 -36.37
CA TYR A 462 -9.57 5.20 -36.06
C TYR A 462 -8.74 5.66 -37.24
N LEU A 463 -7.85 6.62 -37.01
CA LEU A 463 -6.88 7.10 -37.99
C LEU A 463 -5.49 6.97 -37.42
N SER A 464 -4.58 6.37 -38.16
CA SER A 464 -3.17 6.24 -37.77
C SER A 464 -2.26 6.45 -38.98
N HIS A 465 -1.13 7.11 -38.74
CA HIS A 465 -0.05 7.26 -39.70
C HIS A 465 1.26 6.85 -39.05
N TYR A 466 2.04 6.04 -39.71
CA TYR A 466 3.35 5.56 -39.31
C TYR A 466 4.39 6.10 -40.27
N ALA A 467 5.41 6.77 -39.73
CA ALA A 467 6.59 7.22 -40.44
C ALA A 467 7.82 6.55 -39.80
N LEU A 468 8.43 5.63 -40.49
CA LEU A 468 9.48 4.76 -39.98
C LEU A 468 10.86 5.28 -40.41
N ASP A 469 11.87 4.96 -39.62
CA ASP A 469 13.25 5.35 -39.95
C ASP A 469 13.85 4.41 -41.00
N ASP A 470 14.23 4.94 -42.14
CA ASP A 470 14.77 4.17 -43.28
C ASP A 470 15.92 3.23 -42.90
N SER A 471 16.76 3.64 -41.95
CA SER A 471 17.90 2.86 -41.48
C SER A 471 17.51 1.61 -40.71
N THR A 472 16.27 1.55 -40.17
CA THR A 472 15.77 0.46 -39.30
C THR A 472 14.69 -0.39 -39.94
N LEU A 473 14.23 -0.06 -41.17
CA LEU A 473 13.09 -0.78 -41.83
C LEU A 473 13.30 -2.29 -42.00
N ASN A 474 14.55 -2.73 -42.10
CA ASN A 474 14.88 -4.18 -42.25
C ASN A 474 15.02 -4.90 -40.93
N LEU A 475 14.87 -4.19 -39.80
CA LEU A 475 14.97 -4.77 -38.46
C LEU A 475 13.61 -5.29 -37.98
N PRO A 476 13.57 -6.30 -37.09
CA PRO A 476 12.33 -6.81 -36.56
C PRO A 476 11.68 -5.85 -35.55
N ASP A 477 10.37 -5.98 -35.33
CA ASP A 477 9.67 -5.35 -34.21
C ASP A 477 9.83 -6.15 -32.89
N SER A 478 9.10 -5.77 -31.85
CA SER A 478 9.14 -6.45 -30.54
C SER A 478 8.72 -7.92 -30.56
N LEU A 479 7.98 -8.34 -31.58
CA LEU A 479 7.48 -9.72 -31.78
C LEU A 479 8.24 -10.51 -32.84
N GLY A 480 9.26 -9.89 -33.46
CA GLY A 480 10.06 -10.51 -34.51
C GLY A 480 9.43 -10.41 -35.91
N ASN A 481 8.38 -9.62 -36.11
CA ASN A 481 7.83 -9.35 -37.45
C ASN A 481 8.79 -8.46 -38.23
N THR A 482 8.72 -8.51 -39.57
CA THR A 482 9.56 -7.75 -40.51
C THR A 482 8.73 -7.31 -41.73
N GLY A 483 9.31 -6.49 -42.60
CA GLY A 483 8.65 -6.04 -43.85
C GLY A 483 7.77 -4.81 -43.67
N PHE A 484 8.21 -3.87 -42.85
CA PHE A 484 7.46 -2.67 -42.52
C PHE A 484 7.65 -1.57 -43.60
N ALA A 485 6.68 -0.65 -43.66
CA ALA A 485 6.71 0.51 -44.49
C ALA A 485 5.88 1.67 -43.88
N ASP A 486 6.17 2.87 -44.33
CA ASP A 486 5.33 4.02 -44.04
C ASP A 486 3.90 3.74 -44.50
N THR A 487 2.98 3.89 -43.57
CA THR A 487 1.60 3.43 -43.81
C THR A 487 0.57 4.33 -43.10
N THR A 488 -0.56 4.53 -43.79
CA THR A 488 -1.74 5.18 -43.19
C THR A 488 -2.87 4.19 -43.08
N ARG A 489 -3.43 4.08 -41.87
CA ARG A 489 -4.60 3.26 -41.58
C ARG A 489 -5.79 4.15 -41.22
N SER A 490 -6.92 3.92 -41.85
CA SER A 490 -8.21 4.59 -41.60
C SER A 490 -9.28 3.51 -41.52
N LEU A 491 -9.98 3.44 -40.36
CA LEU A 491 -10.96 2.41 -40.06
C LEU A 491 -12.20 3.05 -39.40
N PRO A 492 -13.39 2.96 -40.03
CA PRO A 492 -14.65 3.27 -39.38
C PRO A 492 -15.00 2.14 -38.38
N MET A 493 -15.71 2.49 -37.35
CA MET A 493 -16.22 1.58 -36.34
C MET A 493 -17.70 1.90 -36.04
N PHE A 494 -18.49 0.84 -35.95
CA PHE A 494 -19.87 0.90 -35.47
C PHE A 494 -20.02 -0.08 -34.31
N SER A 495 -20.68 0.35 -33.23
CA SER A 495 -21.10 -0.56 -32.18
C SER A 495 -22.51 -0.25 -31.68
N LEU A 496 -23.18 -1.29 -31.19
CA LEU A 496 -24.50 -1.21 -30.59
C LEU A 496 -24.50 -2.01 -29.28
N ASP A 497 -24.56 -1.28 -28.16
CA ASP A 497 -24.67 -1.87 -26.84
C ASP A 497 -26.11 -1.82 -26.36
N SER A 498 -26.66 -2.92 -25.95
CA SER A 498 -28.05 -3.04 -25.48
C SER A 498 -28.09 -3.89 -24.21
N SER A 499 -28.68 -3.34 -23.16
CA SER A 499 -28.88 -4.04 -21.90
C SER A 499 -30.28 -3.85 -21.37
N LEU A 500 -30.81 -4.90 -20.74
CA LEU A 500 -32.09 -4.89 -20.04
C LEU A 500 -31.83 -5.14 -18.54
N MET A 501 -32.69 -4.61 -17.70
CA MET A 501 -32.70 -4.87 -16.26
C MET A 501 -34.10 -5.32 -15.85
N LEU A 502 -34.20 -6.57 -15.43
CA LEU A 502 -35.42 -7.21 -14.96
C LEU A 502 -35.23 -7.55 -13.49
N GLU A 503 -36.23 -7.31 -12.69
CA GLU A 503 -36.18 -7.54 -11.24
C GLU A 503 -37.39 -8.40 -10.81
N ARG A 504 -37.16 -9.23 -9.79
CA ARG A 504 -38.24 -9.93 -9.11
C ARG A 504 -37.93 -10.06 -7.60
N ASP A 505 -38.96 -10.03 -6.81
CA ASP A 505 -38.88 -10.42 -5.42
C ASP A 505 -38.77 -11.94 -5.30
N TRP A 506 -37.87 -12.37 -4.42
CA TRP A 506 -37.59 -13.78 -4.20
C TRP A 506 -37.40 -14.07 -2.71
N GLN A 507 -37.99 -15.12 -2.22
CA GLN A 507 -37.82 -15.55 -0.85
C GLN A 507 -37.04 -16.85 -0.77
N LEU A 508 -35.97 -16.86 0.00
CA LEU A 508 -35.10 -18.03 0.22
C LEU A 508 -34.79 -18.18 1.71
N LEU A 509 -35.03 -19.37 2.25
CA LEU A 509 -34.77 -19.71 3.67
C LEU A 509 -35.37 -18.70 4.66
N GLY A 510 -36.59 -18.17 4.36
CA GLY A 510 -37.30 -17.23 5.22
C GLY A 510 -36.78 -15.78 5.18
N LYS A 511 -35.86 -15.46 4.26
CA LYS A 511 -35.39 -14.09 4.02
C LYS A 511 -35.84 -13.60 2.66
N ASN A 512 -36.10 -12.30 2.57
CA ASN A 512 -36.52 -11.63 1.35
C ASN A 512 -35.29 -11.14 0.59
N TYR A 513 -35.29 -11.37 -0.71
CA TYR A 513 -34.25 -10.96 -1.66
C TYR A 513 -34.92 -10.34 -2.88
N THR A 514 -34.19 -9.43 -3.51
CA THR A 514 -34.50 -8.95 -4.86
C THR A 514 -33.51 -9.60 -5.83
N GLN A 515 -34.01 -10.37 -6.80
CA GLN A 515 -33.19 -10.96 -7.85
C GLN A 515 -33.27 -10.10 -9.09
N THR A 516 -32.10 -9.71 -9.64
CA THR A 516 -32.01 -9.09 -10.95
C THR A 516 -31.66 -10.12 -12.02
N LEU A 517 -32.09 -9.85 -13.26
CA LEU A 517 -31.63 -10.53 -14.47
C LEU A 517 -31.30 -9.46 -15.50
N GLU A 518 -30.03 -9.41 -15.91
CA GLU A 518 -29.43 -8.35 -16.72
C GLU A 518 -28.83 -8.94 -18.01
N PRO A 519 -29.64 -9.26 -19.02
CA PRO A 519 -29.12 -9.64 -20.33
C PRO A 519 -28.54 -8.41 -21.04
N ARG A 520 -27.36 -8.63 -21.68
CA ARG A 520 -26.66 -7.60 -22.47
C ARG A 520 -26.21 -8.19 -23.79
N ALA A 521 -26.43 -7.46 -24.86
CA ALA A 521 -26.01 -7.76 -26.21
C ALA A 521 -25.16 -6.60 -26.74
N TYR A 522 -23.98 -6.91 -27.27
CA TYR A 522 -23.06 -5.93 -27.79
C TYR A 522 -22.56 -6.36 -29.16
N TYR A 523 -22.95 -5.62 -30.18
CA TYR A 523 -22.49 -5.81 -31.55
C TYR A 523 -21.40 -4.82 -31.91
N VAL A 524 -20.34 -5.28 -32.60
CA VAL A 524 -19.25 -4.44 -33.10
C VAL A 524 -18.95 -4.80 -34.55
N TYR A 525 -18.79 -3.79 -35.37
CA TYR A 525 -18.35 -3.89 -36.75
C TYR A 525 -17.16 -2.96 -37.02
N ILE A 526 -16.05 -3.52 -37.46
CA ILE A 526 -14.84 -2.83 -37.94
C ILE A 526 -14.38 -3.60 -39.19
N PRO A 527 -14.34 -2.95 -40.38
CA PRO A 527 -13.93 -3.64 -41.60
C PRO A 527 -12.45 -4.06 -41.54
N TYR A 528 -12.14 -5.16 -42.18
CA TYR A 528 -10.76 -5.60 -42.35
C TYR A 528 -9.94 -4.56 -43.14
N LYS A 529 -8.72 -4.35 -42.71
CA LYS A 529 -7.67 -3.66 -43.45
C LYS A 529 -6.35 -4.33 -43.13
N ASP A 530 -5.52 -4.58 -44.17
CA ASP A 530 -4.19 -5.13 -43.98
C ASP A 530 -3.32 -4.19 -43.14
N GLN A 531 -2.71 -4.74 -42.09
CA GLN A 531 -1.85 -4.05 -41.13
C GLN A 531 -0.48 -4.76 -41.00
N SER A 532 -0.14 -5.65 -41.94
CA SER A 532 1.11 -6.42 -41.94
C SER A 532 2.36 -5.53 -42.00
N GLN A 533 2.26 -4.38 -42.68
CA GLN A 533 3.36 -3.42 -42.80
C GLN A 533 3.50 -2.49 -41.59
N ILE A 534 2.63 -2.56 -40.61
CA ILE A 534 2.69 -1.75 -39.39
C ILE A 534 3.51 -2.51 -38.34
N PRO A 535 4.57 -1.95 -37.76
CA PRO A 535 5.29 -2.59 -36.66
C PRO A 535 4.45 -2.64 -35.37
N VAL A 536 4.78 -3.57 -34.48
CA VAL A 536 4.21 -3.65 -33.14
C VAL A 536 5.18 -2.99 -32.17
N PHE A 537 4.92 -1.74 -31.82
CA PHE A 537 5.71 -0.98 -30.87
C PHE A 537 5.27 -1.22 -29.43
N ASP A 538 3.97 -1.05 -29.15
CA ASP A 538 3.39 -1.11 -27.80
C ASP A 538 2.08 -1.89 -27.71
N SER A 539 1.75 -2.66 -28.74
CA SER A 539 0.52 -3.46 -28.74
C SER A 539 0.76 -4.88 -28.26
N SER A 540 -0.21 -5.39 -27.50
CA SER A 540 -0.23 -6.78 -26.97
C SER A 540 -1.65 -7.32 -26.97
N SER A 541 -1.79 -8.65 -26.83
CA SER A 541 -3.09 -9.28 -26.62
C SER A 541 -3.62 -8.99 -25.23
N ARG A 542 -4.92 -8.76 -25.11
CA ARG A 542 -5.60 -8.71 -23.82
C ARG A 542 -6.04 -10.09 -23.39
N ASP A 543 -5.93 -10.36 -22.09
CA ASP A 543 -6.55 -11.54 -21.51
C ASP A 543 -8.08 -11.43 -21.57
N LEU A 544 -8.76 -12.52 -21.87
CA LEU A 544 -10.21 -12.54 -21.88
C LEU A 544 -10.77 -12.28 -20.48
N SER A 545 -11.59 -11.27 -20.37
CA SER A 545 -12.32 -10.86 -19.16
C SER A 545 -13.72 -10.40 -19.54
N LEU A 546 -14.56 -10.15 -18.55
CA LEU A 546 -15.90 -9.61 -18.82
C LEU A 546 -15.83 -8.26 -19.54
N ASP A 547 -14.95 -7.37 -19.10
CA ASP A 547 -14.75 -6.05 -19.74
C ASP A 547 -14.21 -6.20 -21.16
N GLN A 548 -13.31 -7.16 -21.38
CA GLN A 548 -12.76 -7.43 -22.70
C GLN A 548 -13.81 -8.02 -23.66
N LEU A 549 -14.76 -8.79 -23.17
CA LEU A 549 -15.88 -9.28 -24.01
C LEU A 549 -16.70 -8.12 -24.61
N PHE A 550 -16.79 -6.98 -23.91
CA PHE A 550 -17.47 -5.77 -24.35
C PHE A 550 -16.50 -4.69 -24.87
N GLY A 551 -15.25 -5.07 -25.13
CA GLY A 551 -14.26 -4.19 -25.75
C GLY A 551 -14.37 -4.16 -27.27
N GLU A 552 -14.13 -3.00 -27.88
CA GLU A 552 -14.13 -2.81 -29.33
C GLU A 552 -12.87 -3.42 -29.96
N ASN A 553 -11.70 -3.20 -29.32
CA ASN A 553 -10.41 -3.73 -29.75
C ASN A 553 -9.93 -4.85 -28.82
N GLN A 554 -9.50 -5.97 -29.40
CA GLN A 554 -8.92 -7.11 -28.67
C GLN A 554 -7.49 -6.87 -28.22
N PHE A 555 -6.84 -5.83 -28.74
CA PHE A 555 -5.46 -5.52 -28.43
C PHE A 555 -5.36 -4.36 -27.42
N ILE A 556 -4.29 -4.38 -26.62
CA ILE A 556 -3.79 -3.22 -25.89
C ILE A 556 -2.96 -2.41 -26.90
N GLY A 557 -2.90 -1.09 -26.74
CA GLY A 557 -2.23 -0.22 -27.71
C GLY A 557 -3.04 0.00 -28.98
N VAL A 558 -2.44 0.63 -29.98
CA VAL A 558 -3.12 1.06 -31.20
C VAL A 558 -2.42 0.61 -32.48
N ASP A 559 -1.31 -0.16 -32.42
CA ASP A 559 -0.63 -0.68 -33.60
C ASP A 559 -1.46 -1.72 -34.32
N ARG A 560 -2.27 -2.47 -33.57
CA ARG A 560 -3.26 -3.38 -34.13
C ARG A 560 -4.66 -2.98 -33.68
N ILE A 561 -5.53 -2.78 -34.67
CA ILE A 561 -6.98 -2.65 -34.47
C ILE A 561 -7.61 -3.85 -35.17
N ASN A 562 -8.28 -4.73 -34.42
CA ASN A 562 -8.87 -5.92 -34.98
C ASN A 562 -9.99 -5.59 -35.97
N ASP A 563 -10.11 -6.38 -37.02
CA ASP A 563 -11.33 -6.49 -37.78
C ASP A 563 -12.41 -7.15 -36.91
N ALA A 564 -13.61 -6.64 -36.99
CA ALA A 564 -14.71 -7.10 -36.15
C ALA A 564 -16.03 -7.15 -36.95
N ASN A 565 -16.66 -8.29 -36.93
CA ASN A 565 -18.05 -8.52 -37.22
C ASN A 565 -18.52 -9.53 -36.19
N GLN A 566 -18.93 -9.01 -35.01
CA GLN A 566 -19.04 -9.84 -33.81
C GLN A 566 -20.22 -9.42 -32.95
N LEU A 567 -20.80 -10.41 -32.27
CA LEU A 567 -21.86 -10.21 -31.28
C LEU A 567 -21.45 -10.84 -29.94
N THR A 568 -21.39 -10.03 -28.90
CA THR A 568 -21.20 -10.51 -27.54
C THR A 568 -22.56 -10.59 -26.85
N LEU A 569 -22.84 -11.75 -26.28
CA LEU A 569 -24.00 -11.97 -25.44
C LEU A 569 -23.55 -12.26 -24.02
N ALA A 570 -24.15 -11.62 -23.05
CA ALA A 570 -23.94 -11.95 -21.65
C ALA A 570 -25.24 -11.85 -20.86
N VAL A 571 -25.30 -12.59 -19.77
CA VAL A 571 -26.40 -12.48 -18.79
C VAL A 571 -25.79 -12.45 -17.39
N THR A 572 -26.16 -11.44 -16.61
CA THR A 572 -25.81 -11.33 -15.19
C THR A 572 -27.08 -11.48 -14.35
N SER A 573 -27.00 -12.25 -13.29
CA SER A 573 -28.06 -12.32 -12.28
C SER A 573 -27.44 -12.00 -10.92
N ARG A 574 -28.05 -11.06 -10.20
CA ARG A 574 -27.67 -10.69 -8.84
C ARG A 574 -28.78 -11.03 -7.88
N VAL A 575 -28.39 -11.37 -6.67
CA VAL A 575 -29.29 -11.56 -5.53
C VAL A 575 -28.93 -10.53 -4.49
N LEU A 576 -29.80 -9.57 -4.29
CA LEU A 576 -29.67 -8.48 -3.33
C LEU A 576 -30.53 -8.77 -2.10
N ASP A 577 -30.04 -8.48 -0.94
CA ASP A 577 -30.79 -8.53 0.31
C ASP A 577 -31.79 -7.37 0.32
N SER A 578 -33.09 -7.66 0.40
CA SER A 578 -34.14 -6.64 0.26
C SER A 578 -34.14 -5.58 1.35
N ASP A 579 -33.63 -5.90 2.55
CA ASP A 579 -33.61 -4.99 3.69
C ASP A 579 -32.43 -4.02 3.64
N SER A 580 -31.25 -4.52 3.21
CA SER A 580 -29.99 -3.77 3.24
C SER A 580 -29.51 -3.31 1.85
N GLY A 581 -30.07 -3.84 0.76
CA GLY A 581 -29.56 -3.66 -0.60
C GLY A 581 -28.23 -4.33 -0.89
N ALA A 582 -27.67 -5.07 0.07
CA ALA A 582 -26.36 -5.70 -0.07
C ALA A 582 -26.39 -6.88 -1.06
N GLU A 583 -25.45 -6.89 -2.01
CA GLU A 583 -25.28 -8.01 -2.94
C GLU A 583 -24.80 -9.25 -2.19
N ARG A 584 -25.56 -10.33 -2.29
CA ARG A 584 -25.26 -11.62 -1.67
C ARG A 584 -24.59 -12.58 -2.65
N PHE A 585 -25.02 -12.56 -3.89
CA PHE A 585 -24.52 -13.45 -4.92
C PHE A 585 -24.69 -12.83 -6.29
N GLN A 586 -23.71 -13.04 -7.16
CA GLN A 586 -23.72 -12.63 -8.56
C GLN A 586 -23.21 -13.77 -9.42
N VAL A 587 -23.87 -14.03 -10.54
CA VAL A 587 -23.40 -14.92 -11.61
C VAL A 587 -23.46 -14.17 -12.92
N THR A 588 -22.40 -14.28 -13.71
CA THR A 588 -22.35 -13.75 -15.08
C THR A 588 -21.89 -14.86 -16.03
N LEU A 589 -22.60 -15.05 -17.10
CA LEU A 589 -22.21 -15.88 -18.23
C LEU A 589 -22.08 -14.99 -19.46
N GLY A 590 -21.02 -15.17 -20.25
CA GLY A 590 -20.80 -14.35 -21.44
C GLY A 590 -19.95 -15.05 -22.48
N GLN A 591 -20.26 -14.79 -23.76
CA GLN A 591 -19.52 -15.30 -24.90
C GLN A 591 -19.62 -14.34 -26.07
N ARG A 592 -18.56 -14.25 -26.88
CA ARG A 592 -18.55 -13.48 -28.13
C ARG A 592 -18.57 -14.44 -29.29
N TYR A 593 -19.40 -14.14 -30.27
CA TYR A 593 -19.54 -14.85 -31.53
C TYR A 593 -18.97 -14.02 -32.67
N TYR A 594 -18.24 -14.65 -33.58
CA TYR A 594 -17.64 -14.02 -34.75
C TYR A 594 -18.38 -14.47 -36.00
N PHE A 595 -18.78 -13.51 -36.83
CA PHE A 595 -19.46 -13.80 -38.11
C PHE A 595 -18.49 -13.88 -39.29
N THR A 596 -17.23 -13.48 -39.08
CA THR A 596 -16.14 -13.55 -40.06
C THR A 596 -14.83 -13.95 -39.36
N ASP A 597 -13.92 -14.55 -40.10
CA ASP A 597 -12.57 -14.83 -39.60
C ASP A 597 -11.86 -13.55 -39.19
N GLN A 598 -11.07 -13.64 -38.11
CA GLN A 598 -10.28 -12.52 -37.59
C GLN A 598 -8.92 -12.52 -38.30
N GLN A 599 -8.77 -11.60 -39.25
CA GLN A 599 -7.60 -11.54 -40.11
C GLN A 599 -6.45 -10.77 -39.50
N VAL A 600 -6.75 -9.78 -38.61
CA VAL A 600 -5.74 -8.98 -37.94
C VAL A 600 -5.22 -9.70 -36.71
N THR A 601 -3.93 -10.01 -36.68
CA THR A 601 -3.22 -10.64 -35.56
C THR A 601 -1.99 -9.82 -35.15
N LEU A 602 -1.45 -10.05 -33.98
CA LEU A 602 -0.16 -9.46 -33.56
C LEU A 602 1.00 -10.12 -34.32
N SER A 603 0.94 -11.43 -34.44
CA SER A 603 1.87 -12.27 -35.20
C SER A 603 1.17 -13.57 -35.59
N GLY A 604 1.63 -14.21 -36.68
CA GLY A 604 1.06 -15.47 -37.14
C GLY A 604 -0.20 -15.36 -38.02
N PRO A 605 -0.83 -16.49 -38.36
CA PRO A 605 -1.95 -16.54 -39.29
C PRO A 605 -3.25 -16.00 -38.69
N ALA A 606 -4.23 -15.71 -39.58
CA ALA A 606 -5.59 -15.35 -39.20
C ALA A 606 -6.25 -16.43 -38.32
N LYS A 607 -7.15 -16.00 -37.43
CA LYS A 607 -7.90 -16.89 -36.54
C LYS A 607 -9.29 -17.18 -37.15
N SER A 608 -9.62 -18.45 -37.30
CA SER A 608 -10.92 -18.91 -37.84
C SER A 608 -11.90 -19.39 -36.76
N ALA A 609 -11.70 -19.03 -35.52
CA ALA A 609 -12.60 -19.39 -34.42
C ALA A 609 -13.97 -18.68 -34.56
N ASN A 610 -15.07 -19.44 -34.45
CA ASN A 610 -16.42 -18.89 -34.53
C ASN A 610 -16.89 -18.17 -33.24
N SER A 611 -16.20 -18.40 -32.13
CA SER A 611 -16.49 -17.76 -30.83
C SER A 611 -15.25 -17.68 -29.94
N THR A 612 -15.32 -16.85 -28.93
CA THR A 612 -14.39 -16.91 -27.78
C THR A 612 -14.73 -18.09 -26.88
N GLU A 613 -13.87 -18.36 -25.91
CA GLU A 613 -14.23 -19.22 -24.79
C GLU A 613 -15.49 -18.67 -24.09
N LEU A 614 -16.28 -19.57 -23.54
CA LEU A 614 -17.39 -19.22 -22.64
C LEU A 614 -16.82 -18.75 -21.30
N LEU A 615 -17.14 -17.54 -20.93
CA LEU A 615 -16.78 -16.95 -19.62
C LEU A 615 -17.91 -17.17 -18.63
N ALA A 616 -17.62 -17.83 -17.52
CA ALA A 616 -18.53 -17.96 -16.38
C ALA A 616 -17.88 -17.39 -15.14
N LEU A 617 -18.52 -16.39 -14.53
CA LEU A 617 -18.07 -15.73 -13.30
C LEU A 617 -19.14 -15.90 -12.22
N ALA A 618 -18.71 -16.21 -11.02
CA ALA A 618 -19.57 -16.24 -9.85
C ALA A 618 -18.86 -15.60 -8.67
N SER A 619 -19.55 -14.77 -7.93
CA SER A 619 -19.05 -14.21 -6.69
C SER A 619 -20.18 -14.07 -5.68
N GLY A 620 -19.87 -14.23 -4.40
CA GLY A 620 -20.91 -14.08 -3.39
C GLY A 620 -20.36 -14.07 -1.96
N GLN A 621 -21.11 -13.36 -1.13
CA GLN A 621 -20.95 -13.41 0.31
C GLN A 621 -21.99 -14.36 0.88
N ILE A 622 -21.63 -15.65 0.98
CA ILE A 622 -22.52 -16.74 1.39
C ILE A 622 -23.10 -16.45 2.79
N ASN A 623 -22.29 -15.90 3.66
CA ASN A 623 -22.70 -15.39 4.97
C ASN A 623 -21.72 -14.29 5.42
N ALA A 624 -21.95 -13.70 6.60
CA ALA A 624 -21.09 -12.63 7.14
C ALA A 624 -19.60 -13.01 7.24
N ARG A 625 -19.26 -14.30 7.17
CA ARG A 625 -17.89 -14.82 7.38
C ARG A 625 -17.26 -15.44 6.16
N LEU A 626 -18.03 -15.87 5.16
CA LEU A 626 -17.54 -16.62 4.00
C LEU A 626 -17.85 -15.89 2.71
N ARG A 627 -16.82 -15.51 1.97
CA ARG A 627 -16.87 -15.01 0.60
C ARG A 627 -16.26 -16.04 -0.34
N LEU A 628 -16.92 -16.31 -1.45
CA LEU A 628 -16.44 -17.17 -2.52
C LEU A 628 -16.43 -16.39 -3.84
N ASN A 629 -15.48 -16.72 -4.69
CA ASN A 629 -15.40 -16.24 -6.07
C ASN A 629 -14.92 -17.37 -6.98
N ALA A 630 -15.46 -17.41 -8.18
CA ALA A 630 -15.10 -18.37 -9.22
C ALA A 630 -15.09 -17.68 -10.58
N GLY A 631 -14.12 -17.98 -11.40
CA GLY A 631 -14.03 -17.55 -12.79
C GLY A 631 -13.56 -18.72 -13.63
N ILE A 632 -14.29 -19.04 -14.68
CA ILE A 632 -14.00 -20.16 -15.57
C ILE A 632 -14.05 -19.66 -17.01
N GLN A 633 -13.06 -20.05 -17.82
CA GLN A 633 -13.03 -19.90 -19.27
C GLN A 633 -13.00 -21.29 -19.87
N PHE A 634 -13.96 -21.60 -20.73
CA PHE A 634 -14.14 -22.88 -21.32
C PHE A 634 -14.22 -22.77 -22.87
N ASP A 635 -13.31 -23.42 -23.55
CA ASP A 635 -13.35 -23.52 -25.00
C ASP A 635 -14.48 -24.47 -25.42
N THR A 636 -15.49 -23.90 -26.05
CA THR A 636 -16.67 -24.69 -26.51
C THR A 636 -16.39 -25.47 -27.76
N GLY A 637 -15.38 -25.12 -28.57
CA GLY A 637 -14.97 -25.82 -29.79
C GLY A 637 -14.14 -27.07 -29.47
N GLU A 638 -13.10 -26.89 -28.66
CA GLU A 638 -12.22 -28.00 -28.24
C GLU A 638 -12.78 -28.76 -27.02
N ARG A 639 -13.78 -28.20 -26.36
CA ARG A 639 -14.43 -28.73 -25.13
C ARG A 639 -13.44 -28.86 -23.96
N GLU A 640 -12.58 -27.88 -23.79
CA GLU A 640 -11.55 -27.92 -22.81
C GLU A 640 -11.56 -26.66 -21.91
N LEU A 641 -11.12 -26.85 -20.67
CA LEU A 641 -10.94 -25.77 -19.71
C LEU A 641 -9.63 -25.02 -20.04
N THR A 642 -9.75 -23.73 -20.37
CA THR A 642 -8.58 -22.90 -20.69
C THR A 642 -8.07 -22.15 -19.47
N LYS A 643 -9.00 -21.68 -18.60
CA LYS A 643 -8.63 -20.95 -17.39
C LYS A 643 -9.65 -21.18 -16.27
N ALA A 644 -9.17 -21.34 -15.04
CA ALA A 644 -10.00 -21.37 -13.84
C ALA A 644 -9.36 -20.60 -12.69
N ASN A 645 -10.15 -19.79 -12.02
CA ASN A 645 -9.77 -19.10 -10.79
C ASN A 645 -10.86 -19.37 -9.76
N LEU A 646 -10.51 -20.04 -8.67
CA LEU A 646 -11.42 -20.34 -7.58
C LEU A 646 -10.83 -19.72 -6.30
N GLY A 647 -11.59 -18.90 -5.60
CA GLY A 647 -11.12 -18.24 -4.38
C GLY A 647 -12.14 -18.31 -3.27
N GLY A 648 -11.64 -18.43 -2.04
CA GLY A 648 -12.45 -18.42 -0.84
C GLY A 648 -11.76 -17.68 0.30
N ALA A 649 -12.50 -16.83 0.99
CA ALA A 649 -12.03 -16.13 2.18
C ALA A 649 -13.01 -16.38 3.33
N TRP A 650 -12.54 -17.06 4.35
CA TRP A 650 -13.31 -17.31 5.57
C TRP A 650 -12.76 -16.48 6.72
N ARG A 651 -13.59 -15.54 7.21
CA ARG A 651 -13.27 -14.61 8.31
C ARG A 651 -14.22 -14.86 9.48
N TYR A 652 -13.75 -15.58 10.47
CA TYR A 652 -14.56 -15.88 11.66
C TYR A 652 -14.61 -14.69 12.63
N GLY A 653 -13.58 -13.84 12.62
CA GLY A 653 -13.43 -12.67 13.46
C GLY A 653 -12.03 -12.08 13.35
N PRO A 654 -11.71 -11.03 14.11
CA PRO A 654 -10.36 -10.49 14.17
C PRO A 654 -9.34 -11.59 14.50
N GLY A 655 -8.25 -11.68 13.73
CA GLY A 655 -7.20 -12.70 13.92
C GLY A 655 -7.62 -14.15 13.64
N ARG A 656 -8.79 -14.38 13.02
CA ARG A 656 -9.28 -15.72 12.66
C ARG A 656 -9.72 -15.74 11.21
N LEU A 657 -8.79 -16.00 10.31
CA LEU A 657 -9.04 -16.02 8.89
C LEU A 657 -8.30 -17.18 8.19
N VAL A 658 -8.90 -17.64 7.11
CA VAL A 658 -8.31 -18.57 6.16
C VAL A 658 -8.70 -18.10 4.76
N ASN A 659 -7.71 -17.97 3.88
CA ASN A 659 -7.91 -17.75 2.45
C ASN A 659 -7.39 -18.97 1.70
N ALA A 660 -8.07 -19.34 0.63
CA ALA A 660 -7.64 -20.40 -0.28
C ALA A 660 -7.99 -20.00 -1.71
N ASP A 661 -7.00 -19.98 -2.57
CA ASP A 661 -7.12 -19.62 -3.98
C ASP A 661 -6.49 -20.70 -4.84
N TYR A 662 -7.17 -21.10 -5.89
CA TYR A 662 -6.67 -21.98 -6.95
C TYR A 662 -6.68 -21.24 -8.27
N ARG A 663 -5.58 -21.29 -9.00
CA ARG A 663 -5.40 -20.63 -10.29
C ARG A 663 -4.87 -21.63 -11.31
N TYR A 664 -5.61 -21.77 -12.38
CA TYR A 664 -5.27 -22.59 -13.51
C TYR A 664 -5.31 -21.79 -14.80
N THR A 665 -4.31 -21.93 -15.63
CA THR A 665 -4.29 -21.51 -17.04
C THR A 665 -3.59 -22.61 -17.81
N ARG A 666 -4.28 -23.14 -18.80
CA ARG A 666 -3.80 -24.25 -19.62
C ARG A 666 -2.39 -23.99 -20.13
N ASP A 667 -1.53 -24.99 -20.03
CA ASP A 667 -0.12 -25.00 -20.44
C ASP A 667 0.79 -23.92 -19.80
N SER A 668 0.26 -23.06 -18.91
CA SER A 668 1.05 -21.97 -18.34
C SER A 668 1.03 -21.90 -16.81
N LEU A 669 -0.09 -22.15 -16.14
CA LEU A 669 -0.24 -21.96 -14.72
C LEU A 669 -1.11 -23.03 -14.08
N ASP A 670 -0.62 -23.64 -12.99
CA ASP A 670 -1.42 -24.50 -12.11
C ASP A 670 -0.92 -24.31 -10.68
N GLN A 671 -1.63 -23.49 -9.88
CA GLN A 671 -1.16 -23.07 -8.57
C GLN A 671 -2.27 -23.09 -7.53
N ILE A 672 -1.90 -23.46 -6.31
CA ILE A 672 -2.70 -23.32 -5.11
C ILE A 672 -2.03 -22.34 -4.14
N ASP A 673 -2.81 -21.43 -3.57
CA ASP A 673 -2.36 -20.44 -2.59
C ASP A 673 -3.29 -20.50 -1.38
N VAL A 674 -2.74 -20.90 -0.23
CA VAL A 674 -3.49 -20.98 1.04
C VAL A 674 -2.80 -20.12 2.06
N SER A 675 -3.55 -19.24 2.73
CA SER A 675 -3.00 -18.42 3.82
C SER A 675 -3.95 -18.37 5.01
N PHE A 676 -3.39 -18.27 6.20
CA PHE A 676 -4.18 -18.23 7.42
C PHE A 676 -3.54 -17.41 8.52
N GLN A 677 -4.39 -16.88 9.38
CA GLN A 677 -4.09 -16.39 10.73
C GLN A 677 -5.08 -17.03 11.69
N TRP A 678 -4.57 -17.71 12.73
CA TRP A 678 -5.43 -18.45 13.66
C TRP A 678 -4.89 -18.44 15.08
N PRO A 679 -5.73 -18.23 16.12
CA PRO A 679 -5.31 -18.39 17.51
C PRO A 679 -5.06 -19.88 17.81
N LEU A 680 -3.83 -20.21 18.18
CA LEU A 680 -3.42 -21.57 18.54
C LEU A 680 -3.66 -21.87 20.01
N ALA A 681 -3.45 -20.86 20.86
CA ALA A 681 -3.64 -20.90 22.30
C ALA A 681 -3.94 -19.47 22.79
N PRO A 682 -4.33 -19.27 24.06
CA PRO A 682 -4.43 -17.92 24.62
C PRO A 682 -3.16 -17.10 24.36
N LYS A 683 -3.32 -15.90 23.80
CA LYS A 683 -2.21 -14.98 23.43
C LYS A 683 -1.30 -15.43 22.29
N TRP A 684 -1.49 -16.63 21.71
CA TRP A 684 -0.70 -17.18 20.62
C TRP A 684 -1.49 -17.23 19.32
N PHE A 685 -0.91 -16.67 18.26
CA PHE A 685 -1.44 -16.76 16.91
C PHE A 685 -0.44 -17.48 16.01
N GLY A 686 -0.93 -18.44 15.24
CA GLY A 686 -0.21 -19.05 14.13
C GLY A 686 -0.50 -18.32 12.84
N LEU A 687 0.52 -18.18 12.00
CA LEU A 687 0.50 -17.49 10.72
C LEU A 687 1.08 -18.42 9.68
N GLY A 688 0.49 -18.48 8.49
CA GLY A 688 1.03 -19.28 7.42
C GLY A 688 0.53 -18.87 6.06
N ARG A 689 1.37 -19.13 5.05
CA ARG A 689 1.02 -19.10 3.63
C ARG A 689 1.79 -20.18 2.90
N LEU A 690 1.12 -20.84 2.01
CA LEU A 690 1.67 -21.80 1.06
C LEU A 690 1.16 -21.43 -0.33
N ASN A 691 2.05 -20.91 -1.18
CA ASN A 691 1.81 -20.75 -2.61
C ASN A 691 2.67 -21.79 -3.34
N TYR A 692 2.04 -22.76 -3.96
CA TYR A 692 2.67 -23.91 -4.57
C TYR A 692 2.27 -24.05 -6.04
N SER A 693 3.25 -24.19 -6.94
CA SER A 693 3.04 -24.54 -8.33
C SER A 693 2.89 -26.06 -8.44
N ILE A 694 1.68 -26.50 -8.77
CA ILE A 694 1.38 -27.93 -9.01
C ILE A 694 2.07 -28.38 -10.30
N ARG A 695 2.08 -27.50 -11.31
CA ARG A 695 2.71 -27.76 -12.61
C ARG A 695 4.20 -28.01 -12.49
N ASP A 696 4.92 -27.14 -11.79
CA ASP A 696 6.39 -27.19 -11.69
C ASP A 696 6.83 -28.02 -10.47
N ALA A 697 5.87 -28.56 -9.71
CA ALA A 697 6.07 -29.28 -8.46
C ALA A 697 7.00 -28.53 -7.50
N SER A 698 6.85 -27.20 -7.40
CA SER A 698 7.75 -26.30 -6.69
C SER A 698 7.02 -25.32 -5.79
N LEU A 699 7.69 -24.93 -4.69
CA LEU A 699 7.22 -23.89 -3.78
C LEU A 699 7.53 -22.52 -4.38
N VAL A 700 6.51 -21.71 -4.64
CA VAL A 700 6.65 -20.33 -5.13
C VAL A 700 6.93 -19.39 -3.94
N GLU A 701 6.10 -19.48 -2.89
CA GLU A 701 6.31 -18.78 -1.63
C GLU A 701 5.77 -19.61 -0.47
N GLY A 702 6.61 -19.85 0.52
CA GLY A 702 6.25 -20.43 1.81
C GLY A 702 6.47 -19.42 2.93
N LEU A 703 5.51 -19.31 3.83
CA LEU A 703 5.62 -18.49 5.02
C LEU A 703 5.03 -19.25 6.19
N ILE A 704 5.78 -19.33 7.28
CA ILE A 704 5.30 -19.83 8.55
C ILE A 704 5.74 -18.87 9.65
N GLY A 705 4.85 -18.60 10.59
CA GLY A 705 5.16 -17.69 11.67
C GLY A 705 4.25 -17.86 12.87
N PHE A 706 4.64 -17.16 13.90
CA PHE A 706 3.85 -17.05 15.13
C PHE A 706 3.87 -15.62 15.66
N GLU A 707 2.83 -15.27 16.39
CA GLU A 707 2.75 -14.04 17.16
C GLU A 707 2.28 -14.37 18.57
N TYR A 708 3.06 -13.94 19.57
CA TYR A 708 2.72 -14.04 20.98
C TYR A 708 2.47 -12.64 21.54
N ASN A 709 1.33 -12.44 22.20
CA ASN A 709 0.90 -11.15 22.70
C ASN A 709 0.32 -11.26 24.12
N PRO A 710 1.14 -11.11 25.17
CA PRO A 710 0.67 -11.15 26.56
C PRO A 710 0.00 -9.84 27.03
N GLY A 711 -0.01 -8.78 26.22
CA GLY A 711 -0.64 -7.49 26.55
C GLY A 711 0.31 -6.31 26.43
N CYS A 712 1.36 -6.22 27.23
CA CYS A 712 2.29 -5.08 27.24
C CYS A 712 3.49 -5.22 26.31
N TRP A 713 3.66 -6.37 25.64
CA TRP A 713 4.66 -6.59 24.61
C TRP A 713 4.15 -7.61 23.59
N SER A 714 4.82 -7.76 22.48
CA SER A 714 4.55 -8.84 21.54
C SER A 714 5.83 -9.35 20.88
N LEU A 715 5.89 -10.68 20.67
CA LEU A 715 6.96 -11.35 19.94
C LEU A 715 6.40 -11.93 18.65
N ARG A 716 7.02 -11.59 17.52
CA ARG A 716 6.67 -12.12 16.19
C ARG A 716 7.87 -12.83 15.60
N GLY A 717 7.70 -14.09 15.23
CA GLY A 717 8.69 -14.86 14.48
C GLY A 717 8.09 -15.26 13.14
N VAL A 718 8.80 -15.00 12.03
CA VAL A 718 8.38 -15.34 10.68
C VAL A 718 9.56 -15.91 9.92
N MET A 719 9.37 -17.07 9.32
CA MET A 719 10.27 -17.66 8.34
C MET A 719 9.59 -17.62 6.98
N GLN A 720 10.26 -17.06 5.99
CA GLN A 720 9.80 -16.95 4.62
C GLN A 720 10.80 -17.63 3.69
N GLN A 721 10.29 -18.40 2.74
CA GLN A 721 11.05 -18.94 1.62
C GLN A 721 10.39 -18.42 0.33
N LEU A 722 11.18 -17.83 -0.54
CA LEU A 722 10.73 -17.26 -1.80
C LEU A 722 11.55 -17.83 -2.94
N ALA A 723 10.90 -18.34 -3.99
CA ALA A 723 11.57 -18.65 -5.24
C ALA A 723 11.98 -17.35 -5.94
N THR A 724 13.28 -17.15 -6.13
CA THR A 724 13.82 -15.95 -6.82
C THR A 724 14.07 -16.20 -8.30
N THR A 725 14.38 -17.45 -8.65
CA THR A 725 14.45 -17.96 -10.04
C THR A 725 13.95 -19.39 -10.05
N GLU A 726 13.84 -20.01 -11.24
CA GLU A 726 13.46 -21.44 -11.36
C GLU A 726 14.40 -22.39 -10.58
N ALA A 727 15.64 -21.98 -10.37
CA ALA A 727 16.69 -22.81 -9.75
C ALA A 727 17.10 -22.35 -8.33
N THR A 728 16.68 -21.18 -7.86
CA THR A 728 17.18 -20.61 -6.60
C THR A 728 16.04 -20.16 -5.69
N ASN A 729 16.15 -20.56 -4.42
CA ASN A 729 15.26 -20.11 -3.36
C ASN A 729 16.04 -19.22 -2.38
N THR A 730 15.41 -18.17 -1.90
CA THR A 730 15.94 -17.34 -0.83
C THR A 730 15.11 -17.55 0.43
N SER A 731 15.79 -17.93 1.52
CA SER A 731 15.18 -18.04 2.84
C SER A 731 15.52 -16.82 3.68
N ALA A 732 14.53 -16.30 4.39
CA ALA A 732 14.69 -15.19 5.31
C ALA A 732 13.99 -15.50 6.63
N PHE A 733 14.62 -15.12 7.75
CA PHE A 733 14.06 -15.23 9.08
C PHE A 733 13.93 -13.84 9.70
N PHE A 734 12.77 -13.55 10.25
CA PHE A 734 12.42 -12.30 10.91
C PHE A 734 12.00 -12.60 12.35
N LEU A 735 12.60 -11.91 13.31
CA LEU A 735 12.20 -11.97 14.72
C LEU A 735 12.07 -10.55 15.24
N GLN A 736 10.89 -10.18 15.71
CA GLN A 736 10.62 -8.86 16.26
C GLN A 736 10.07 -8.95 17.67
N LEU A 737 10.69 -8.24 18.59
CA LEU A 737 10.16 -7.96 19.91
C LEU A 737 9.63 -6.53 19.95
N GLU A 738 8.33 -6.35 20.18
CA GLU A 738 7.70 -5.06 20.36
C GLU A 738 7.42 -4.84 21.85
N LEU A 739 8.07 -3.86 22.45
CA LEU A 739 7.77 -3.35 23.79
C LEU A 739 6.78 -2.21 23.64
N ARG A 740 5.51 -2.45 23.96
CA ARG A 740 4.43 -1.49 23.70
C ARG A 740 4.64 -0.17 24.43
N GLY A 741 4.54 0.93 23.71
CA GLY A 741 4.75 2.26 24.26
C GLY A 741 6.23 2.66 24.40
N LEU A 742 7.17 1.79 23.95
CA LEU A 742 8.60 2.10 23.98
C LEU A 742 9.22 1.96 22.59
N THR A 743 9.40 0.73 22.10
CA THR A 743 10.15 0.47 20.84
C THR A 743 9.84 -0.90 20.25
N LYS A 744 10.25 -1.07 18.99
CA LYS A 744 10.27 -2.35 18.29
C LYS A 744 11.71 -2.75 18.03
N LEU A 745 12.12 -3.92 18.47
CA LEU A 745 13.46 -4.48 18.27
C LEU A 745 13.38 -5.61 17.25
N GLY A 746 14.21 -5.53 16.21
CA GLY A 746 14.25 -6.51 15.11
C GLY A 746 13.53 -6.04 13.83
N PRO A 747 13.70 -6.80 12.73
CA PRO A 747 13.09 -6.49 11.44
C PRO A 747 11.57 -6.49 11.56
N ASN A 748 10.92 -5.62 10.79
CA ASN A 748 9.47 -5.54 10.79
C ASN A 748 8.85 -6.61 9.87
N PRO A 749 8.28 -7.71 10.37
CA PRO A 749 7.64 -8.71 9.53
C PRO A 749 6.22 -8.30 9.08
N LEU A 750 5.68 -7.19 9.62
CA LEU A 750 4.28 -6.80 9.39
C LEU A 750 3.99 -6.52 7.91
N ASP A 751 4.92 -5.92 7.18
CA ASP A 751 4.75 -5.64 5.75
C ASP A 751 4.71 -6.93 4.93
N VAL A 752 5.53 -7.91 5.31
CA VAL A 752 5.50 -9.25 4.71
C VAL A 752 4.17 -9.94 5.03
N LEU A 753 3.74 -9.92 6.29
CA LEU A 753 2.50 -10.55 6.74
C LEU A 753 1.25 -9.92 6.10
N LYS A 754 1.16 -8.58 6.08
CA LYS A 754 0.04 -7.85 5.46
C LYS A 754 -0.06 -8.11 3.95
N ARG A 755 1.08 -8.26 3.27
CA ARG A 755 1.13 -8.58 1.85
C ARG A 755 0.82 -10.06 1.59
N SER A 756 1.34 -10.97 2.40
CA SER A 756 1.22 -12.42 2.18
C SER A 756 -0.08 -13.02 2.72
N ILE A 757 -0.73 -12.40 3.70
CA ILE A 757 -1.98 -12.89 4.31
C ILE A 757 -3.06 -11.82 4.18
N THR A 758 -3.93 -11.95 3.19
CA THR A 758 -5.01 -10.98 2.93
C THR A 758 -5.98 -10.91 4.11
N GLY A 759 -6.07 -9.73 4.74
CA GLY A 759 -6.91 -9.51 5.91
C GLY A 759 -6.22 -9.78 7.24
N TYR A 760 -4.88 -9.96 7.23
CA TYR A 760 -4.08 -10.03 8.47
C TYR A 760 -4.36 -8.84 9.38
N ALA A 761 -4.62 -9.13 10.65
CA ALA A 761 -4.76 -8.14 11.72
C ALA A 761 -3.65 -8.34 12.75
N GLN A 762 -3.02 -7.24 13.21
CA GLN A 762 -2.04 -7.34 14.30
C GLN A 762 -2.73 -7.80 15.58
N SER A 763 -2.09 -8.66 16.35
CA SER A 763 -2.65 -9.13 17.63
C SER A 763 -2.92 -7.99 18.63
N SER A 764 -2.21 -6.86 18.46
CA SER A 764 -2.43 -5.64 19.25
C SER A 764 -3.73 -4.90 18.91
N GLU A 765 -4.28 -5.14 17.73
CA GLU A 765 -5.51 -4.53 17.23
C GLU A 765 -6.73 -5.46 17.44
N ILE A 766 -6.49 -6.69 17.92
CA ILE A 766 -7.53 -7.69 18.17
C ILE A 766 -8.07 -7.45 19.58
N PRO A 767 -9.37 -7.15 19.76
CA PRO A 767 -9.99 -7.08 21.09
C PRO A 767 -9.84 -8.43 21.84
N GLU A 768 -9.55 -8.37 23.14
CA GLU A 768 -9.44 -9.56 24.00
C GLU A 768 -10.78 -10.30 24.14
#